data_97d9f10d3f65f5280a759ef3705eb8d2
#
_entry.id   97d9f10d3f65f5280a759ef3705eb8d2
#
_cell.length_a   1.000
_cell.length_b   1.000
_cell.length_c   1.000
_cell.angle_alpha   90.00
_cell.angle_beta   90.00
_cell.angle_gamma   90.00
#
_symmetry.space_group_name_H-M   'P 1'
#
loop_
_entity.id
_entity.type
_entity.pdbx_description
1 polymer ?
#
loop_
_entity_poly.entity_id
_entity_poly.type
_entity_poly.pdbx_seq_one_letter_code
_entity_poly.pdbx_strand_id
1 'polypeptide(L)'
;MKYYVLICALFALYTHSAQAKVFTFDTPAEWQTWDLPQGIVQIDEQGRLELKKFRRQINAAADAPLFTHPTQQRGDVQGGIWRAGQNIIDGDAQTYWQPDEADVLVDWSIDIDLGRPVLAREIKLRFPDSDQAKPFTQFSVFVSTGSRIQSQDDVFRYRKIFQTTIPNTETEINVPLLGSAVDTTRVIDNDLGFDLRAEQDFQVVRFVRIAAEEKSAAAALCEVEIIAAGDNVSLGVIERGGSFMHGLLARDPQNMFDGNMDSFAVIVTSGGTKGGWREGGMWWQVDLGALFWVDELFMYFQNRGEALSSFLFEGLHHGRGFNLLFSDGQLTTGGDLDFDLLFREEMAIDAPSVQERNVRHLRYLFAPRKIRYIFWHGHEDNGWFSKPMEFMIFSPGHPAQMITRSDFIDLGQLSGDGRAKAIKNLSWDVELPPDSKLQLRSRSGNMLDEVYTFFDRTGAETTELKWTNSPKVLRGAVDTTVVAGGDWGEWSNFYQISGEQFQSDTPRRFVQLELTLSTENPEVAPALNALSIEFEDALVQRAVGRVLPRLAEVNAETRFTYALWPTSDALDSGFDRVRLALPGEIDPAELQLRIGGQPTQPVALEQDGDSRLVIVLPDRVLQDSLELEFTTRVLSYATVFRAELGDSERPDLWQSVEDVERQAQIVFLPELVGRDKLITDLNIAPAAFTPNGDGINDEVSIRFIVLKLTESSPRVHILDLAGHNIAELPVAVDADVQQYRWDGRDRAGDRVPPGVYLCKIDLGAASGKDEELRTIAVSY
;
A
#
# COMPACT_ATOMS: atom_id res chain seq x y z
N MET A 1 -85.70 1.37 -5.06
CA MET A 1 -84.64 1.53 -6.04
C MET A 1 -83.31 1.43 -5.29
N LYS A 2 -82.65 0.28 -5.31
CA LYS A 2 -81.38 0.03 -4.63
C LYS A 2 -80.30 0.13 -5.69
N TYR A 3 -79.37 1.06 -5.52
CA TYR A 3 -78.12 1.14 -6.33
C TYR A 3 -77.07 0.25 -5.72
N TYR A 4 -76.63 -0.75 -6.42
CA TYR A 4 -75.41 -1.51 -6.16
C TYR A 4 -74.22 -0.75 -6.79
N VAL A 5 -73.27 -0.32 -5.95
CA VAL A 5 -71.95 0.18 -6.39
C VAL A 5 -71.04 -1.01 -6.47
N LEU A 6 -70.60 -1.33 -7.66
CA LEU A 6 -69.58 -2.35 -7.94
C LEU A 6 -68.20 -1.72 -7.77
N ILE A 7 -67.50 -2.07 -6.69
CA ILE A 7 -66.08 -1.66 -6.45
C ILE A 7 -65.19 -2.70 -7.16
N CYS A 8 -64.69 -2.33 -8.34
CA CYS A 8 -63.63 -3.05 -8.98
C CYS A 8 -62.32 -2.69 -8.26
N ALA A 9 -61.78 -3.61 -7.44
CA ALA A 9 -60.44 -3.52 -6.89
C ALA A 9 -59.44 -3.87 -8.01
N LEU A 10 -58.80 -2.86 -8.59
CA LEU A 10 -57.62 -3.03 -9.42
C LEU A 10 -56.49 -3.47 -8.50
N PHE A 11 -56.15 -4.76 -8.52
CA PHE A 11 -54.83 -5.22 -8.06
C PHE A 11 -53.82 -4.75 -9.11
N ALA A 12 -53.14 -3.65 -8.82
CA ALA A 12 -51.91 -3.29 -9.49
C ALA A 12 -50.84 -4.32 -9.04
N LEU A 13 -50.57 -5.28 -9.90
CA LEU A 13 -49.36 -6.09 -9.85
C LEU A 13 -48.17 -5.11 -10.04
N TYR A 14 -47.58 -4.66 -8.94
CA TYR A 14 -46.26 -4.07 -8.97
C TYR A 14 -45.29 -5.20 -9.33
N THR A 15 -45.00 -5.34 -10.60
CA THR A 15 -43.77 -6.02 -11.01
C THR A 15 -42.62 -5.15 -10.52
N HIS A 16 -42.02 -5.49 -9.38
CA HIS A 16 -40.72 -4.98 -9.02
C HIS A 16 -39.75 -5.55 -10.07
N SER A 17 -39.47 -4.78 -11.10
CA SER A 17 -38.27 -5.06 -11.89
C SER A 17 -37.11 -4.81 -10.92
N ALA A 18 -36.39 -5.85 -10.55
CA ALA A 18 -35.16 -5.71 -9.76
C ALA A 18 -34.18 -4.85 -10.59
N GLN A 19 -34.12 -3.58 -10.27
CA GLN A 19 -33.23 -2.64 -10.95
C GLN A 19 -31.87 -2.74 -10.26
N ALA A 20 -30.82 -2.98 -11.01
CA ALA A 20 -29.47 -2.95 -10.50
C ALA A 20 -29.19 -1.59 -9.83
N LYS A 21 -28.60 -1.64 -8.67
CA LYS A 21 -28.18 -0.46 -7.90
C LYS A 21 -26.67 -0.32 -8.04
N VAL A 22 -26.20 0.92 -8.08
CA VAL A 22 -24.78 1.25 -8.11
C VAL A 22 -24.47 2.09 -6.88
N PHE A 23 -23.48 1.70 -6.13
CA PHE A 23 -22.89 2.51 -5.08
C PHE A 23 -21.50 2.95 -5.56
N THR A 24 -21.21 4.24 -5.46
CA THR A 24 -19.99 4.82 -6.01
C THR A 24 -19.24 5.60 -4.93
N PHE A 25 -17.93 5.42 -4.87
CA PHE A 25 -16.99 6.27 -4.15
C PHE A 25 -16.46 7.30 -5.15
N ASP A 26 -17.00 8.52 -5.10
CA ASP A 26 -16.62 9.66 -5.96
C ASP A 26 -16.66 10.99 -5.21
N THR A 27 -16.87 10.97 -3.89
CA THR A 27 -16.88 12.16 -3.04
C THR A 27 -15.88 12.04 -1.88
N PRO A 28 -15.37 13.17 -1.35
CA PRO A 28 -14.50 13.14 -0.18
C PRO A 28 -15.11 12.43 1.04
N ALA A 29 -16.42 12.51 1.22
CA ALA A 29 -17.12 11.89 2.36
C ALA A 29 -17.12 10.36 2.28
N GLU A 30 -17.28 9.81 1.09
CA GLU A 30 -17.25 8.37 0.88
C GLU A 30 -15.84 7.79 1.06
N TRP A 31 -14.82 8.48 0.56
CA TRP A 31 -13.43 8.07 0.76
C TRP A 31 -12.98 8.12 2.23
N GLN A 32 -13.62 8.95 3.08
CA GLN A 32 -13.35 8.98 4.52
C GLN A 32 -13.74 7.69 5.24
N THR A 33 -14.52 6.80 4.60
CA THR A 33 -14.84 5.45 5.11
C THR A 33 -13.74 4.43 4.82
N TRP A 34 -12.63 4.86 4.25
CA TRP A 34 -11.47 4.01 3.99
C TRP A 34 -10.36 4.28 5.01
N ASP A 35 -9.58 3.25 5.32
CA ASP A 35 -8.37 3.37 6.13
C ASP A 35 -7.24 4.01 5.31
N LEU A 36 -7.40 5.31 5.04
CA LEU A 36 -6.46 6.07 4.22
C LEU A 36 -5.22 6.45 5.04
N PRO A 37 -4.00 6.04 4.61
CA PRO A 37 -2.80 6.39 5.33
C PRO A 37 -2.53 7.90 5.28
N GLN A 38 -2.36 8.49 6.47
CA GLN A 38 -2.24 9.93 6.60
C GLN A 38 -0.99 10.49 5.92
N GLY A 39 -1.15 11.63 5.26
CA GLY A 39 -0.04 12.41 4.71
C GLY A 39 0.55 11.90 3.39
N ILE A 40 0.06 10.78 2.84
CA ILE A 40 0.53 10.26 1.53
C ILE A 40 -0.57 10.20 0.47
N VAL A 41 -1.78 10.53 0.84
CA VAL A 41 -2.95 10.56 -0.04
C VAL A 41 -3.57 11.95 0.02
N GLN A 42 -4.13 12.39 -1.08
CA GLN A 42 -4.99 13.57 -1.13
C GLN A 42 -6.26 13.27 -1.89
N ILE A 43 -7.34 13.91 -1.46
CA ILE A 43 -8.65 13.85 -2.11
C ILE A 43 -9.00 15.29 -2.44
N ASP A 44 -9.26 15.57 -3.71
CA ASP A 44 -9.66 16.90 -4.12
C ASP A 44 -11.15 17.18 -3.86
N GLU A 45 -11.61 18.39 -4.14
CA GLU A 45 -13.01 18.81 -3.94
C GLU A 45 -13.98 18.02 -4.84
N GLN A 46 -13.50 17.45 -5.93
CA GLN A 46 -14.25 16.64 -6.87
C GLN A 46 -14.33 15.16 -6.46
N GLY A 47 -13.66 14.75 -5.37
CA GLY A 47 -13.62 13.37 -4.88
C GLY A 47 -12.56 12.49 -5.53
N ARG A 48 -11.64 13.07 -6.32
CA ARG A 48 -10.54 12.35 -6.95
C ARG A 48 -9.50 11.96 -5.88
N LEU A 49 -9.19 10.69 -5.80
CA LEU A 49 -8.20 10.10 -4.90
C LEU A 49 -6.86 9.93 -5.61
N GLU A 50 -5.80 10.52 -5.10
CA GLU A 50 -4.47 10.39 -5.67
C GLU A 50 -3.36 10.34 -4.61
N LEU A 51 -2.18 9.85 -4.99
CA LEU A 51 -0.99 9.92 -4.15
C LEU A 51 -0.51 11.37 -4.05
N LYS A 52 -0.25 11.83 -2.81
CA LYS A 52 0.25 13.18 -2.57
C LYS A 52 1.63 13.36 -3.21
N LYS A 53 1.81 14.44 -3.97
CA LYS A 53 3.13 14.82 -4.48
C LYS A 53 3.90 15.59 -3.40
N PHE A 54 5.05 15.05 -2.96
CA PHE A 54 5.95 15.75 -2.06
C PHE A 54 6.76 16.80 -2.82
N ARG A 55 6.87 17.97 -2.24
CA ARG A 55 7.59 19.12 -2.82
C ARG A 55 9.09 18.99 -2.53
N ARG A 56 9.93 19.31 -3.48
CA ARG A 56 11.39 19.36 -3.31
C ARG A 56 11.90 20.65 -2.69
N GLN A 57 11.09 21.68 -2.71
CA GLN A 57 11.35 22.97 -2.10
C GLN A 57 10.04 23.52 -1.54
N ILE A 58 10.10 24.10 -0.36
CA ILE A 58 8.94 24.68 0.31
C ILE A 58 9.24 26.13 0.74
N ASN A 59 8.18 26.93 0.87
CA ASN A 59 8.17 28.10 1.72
C ASN A 59 7.69 27.67 3.12
N ALA A 60 8.62 27.40 4.03
CA ALA A 60 8.28 26.85 5.34
C ALA A 60 7.47 27.82 6.21
N ALA A 61 7.56 29.12 5.96
CA ALA A 61 6.77 30.15 6.64
C ALA A 61 5.27 30.07 6.24
N ALA A 62 4.99 29.94 4.95
CA ALA A 62 3.63 29.77 4.45
C ALA A 62 2.98 28.47 4.95
N ASP A 63 3.78 27.40 5.16
CA ASP A 63 3.30 26.12 5.71
C ASP A 63 3.14 26.12 7.24
N ALA A 64 3.69 27.10 7.95
CA ALA A 64 3.71 27.12 9.42
C ALA A 64 2.31 26.99 10.07
N PRO A 65 1.22 27.55 9.53
CA PRO A 65 -0.14 27.39 10.07
C PRO A 65 -0.61 25.93 10.15
N LEU A 66 -0.04 25.03 9.35
CA LEU A 66 -0.36 23.61 9.36
C LEU A 66 0.20 22.87 10.58
N PHE A 67 1.18 23.44 11.28
CA PHE A 67 1.92 22.77 12.35
C PHE A 67 1.76 23.42 13.71
N THR A 68 1.58 24.74 13.81
CA THR A 68 1.49 25.48 15.05
C THR A 68 0.86 26.86 14.87
N HIS A 69 0.83 27.65 15.93
CA HIS A 69 0.53 29.08 15.90
C HIS A 69 1.76 29.84 15.37
N PRO A 70 1.77 30.26 14.09
CA PRO A 70 3.02 30.50 13.39
C PRO A 70 3.72 31.82 13.73
N THR A 71 3.02 32.83 14.23
CA THR A 71 3.63 34.15 14.50
C THR A 71 3.33 34.67 15.88
N GLN A 72 4.32 35.33 16.48
CA GLN A 72 4.21 35.88 17.81
C GLN A 72 4.98 37.21 17.94
N GLN A 73 4.27 38.27 18.39
CA GLN A 73 4.90 39.54 18.74
C GLN A 73 5.47 39.47 20.18
N ARG A 74 6.69 39.95 20.37
CA ARG A 74 7.31 39.96 21.67
C ARG A 74 6.70 41.06 22.54
N GLY A 75 6.45 40.77 23.83
CA GLY A 75 5.87 41.72 24.79
C GLY A 75 4.41 41.52 25.08
N ASP A 76 3.67 40.78 24.27
CA ASP A 76 2.28 40.44 24.55
C ASP A 76 2.19 39.07 25.27
N VAL A 77 2.35 39.06 26.55
CA VAL A 77 2.47 37.84 27.36
C VAL A 77 1.12 37.21 27.69
N GLN A 78 0.00 37.81 27.34
CA GLN A 78 -1.32 37.35 27.72
C GLN A 78 -2.19 36.93 26.55
N GLY A 79 -1.86 35.84 25.89
CA GLY A 79 -2.82 35.02 25.15
C GLY A 79 -3.71 35.73 24.11
N GLY A 80 -3.30 36.88 23.61
CA GLY A 80 -4.00 37.57 22.55
C GLY A 80 -3.66 36.98 21.19
N ILE A 81 -4.66 36.79 20.36
CA ILE A 81 -4.48 36.51 18.94
C ILE A 81 -3.66 37.69 18.36
N TRP A 82 -2.45 37.38 17.87
CA TRP A 82 -1.53 38.34 17.25
C TRP A 82 -2.20 38.98 16.03
N ARG A 83 -2.80 40.13 16.21
CA ARG A 83 -3.45 40.84 15.12
C ARG A 83 -2.39 41.28 14.13
N ALA A 84 -2.61 40.94 12.86
CA ALA A 84 -1.77 41.24 11.71
C ALA A 84 -0.38 40.55 11.70
N GLY A 85 0.00 39.77 12.69
CA GLY A 85 1.26 38.99 12.63
C GLY A 85 1.21 37.92 11.54
N GLN A 86 0.04 37.38 11.22
CA GLN A 86 -0.15 36.41 10.14
C GLN A 86 0.06 37.04 8.75
N ASN A 87 -0.07 38.33 8.61
CA ASN A 87 0.11 39.05 7.34
C ASN A 87 1.51 38.93 6.77
N ILE A 88 2.51 38.53 7.58
CA ILE A 88 3.88 38.36 7.07
C ILE A 88 4.17 36.99 6.48
N ILE A 89 3.17 36.08 6.49
CA ILE A 89 3.30 34.70 5.97
C ILE A 89 2.08 34.26 5.16
N ASP A 90 1.17 35.19 4.81
CA ASP A 90 -0.08 34.90 4.11
C ASP A 90 0.06 34.84 2.58
N GLY A 91 1.21 35.22 2.06
CA GLY A 91 1.50 35.25 0.62
C GLY A 91 0.96 36.48 -0.09
N ASP A 92 0.39 37.45 0.62
CA ASP A 92 -0.16 38.67 0.07
C ASP A 92 0.75 39.87 0.34
N ALA A 93 1.47 40.36 -0.65
CA ALA A 93 2.36 41.51 -0.53
C ALA A 93 1.62 42.85 -0.26
N GLN A 94 0.28 42.86 -0.26
CA GLN A 94 -0.53 44.06 0.08
C GLN A 94 -0.84 44.13 1.57
N THR A 95 -0.76 43.02 2.30
CA THR A 95 -0.88 42.99 3.73
C THR A 95 0.47 43.22 4.40
N TYR A 96 0.47 43.68 5.64
CA TYR A 96 1.71 43.88 6.38
C TYR A 96 1.47 43.85 7.89
N TRP A 97 2.50 43.51 8.64
CA TRP A 97 2.63 43.74 10.07
C TRP A 97 3.32 45.06 10.33
N GLN A 98 2.77 45.87 11.23
CA GLN A 98 3.33 47.15 11.65
C GLN A 98 3.33 47.17 13.20
N PRO A 99 4.50 47.37 13.85
CA PRO A 99 4.54 47.52 15.30
C PRO A 99 3.88 48.84 15.74
N ASP A 100 3.34 48.88 16.95
CA ASP A 100 2.78 50.11 17.50
C ASP A 100 3.91 51.08 17.86
N GLU A 101 3.81 52.33 17.45
CA GLU A 101 4.78 53.36 17.77
C GLU A 101 4.87 53.67 19.24
N ALA A 102 3.82 53.39 20.02
CA ALA A 102 3.80 53.51 21.49
C ALA A 102 4.58 52.43 22.23
N ASP A 103 4.76 51.26 21.61
CA ASP A 103 5.49 50.15 22.21
C ASP A 103 6.98 50.47 22.45
N VAL A 104 7.61 49.81 23.39
CA VAL A 104 9.06 49.93 23.56
C VAL A 104 9.81 49.22 22.43
N LEU A 105 11.05 49.60 22.14
CA LEU A 105 11.79 49.07 20.99
C LEU A 105 11.96 47.56 21.01
N VAL A 106 12.05 46.94 22.19
CA VAL A 106 12.17 45.48 22.33
C VAL A 106 10.93 44.74 21.80
N ASP A 107 9.77 45.39 21.81
CA ASP A 107 8.52 44.84 21.32
C ASP A 107 8.35 45.04 19.80
N TRP A 108 9.29 45.80 19.17
CA TRP A 108 9.38 45.91 17.71
C TRP A 108 10.09 44.70 17.11
N SER A 109 9.64 43.51 17.51
CA SER A 109 10.14 42.25 17.01
C SER A 109 9.01 41.26 16.83
N ILE A 110 9.16 40.39 15.83
CA ILE A 110 8.21 39.33 15.54
C ILE A 110 8.93 37.99 15.40
N ASP A 111 8.38 36.97 16.02
CA ASP A 111 8.87 35.59 15.94
C ASP A 111 7.96 34.76 15.05
N ILE A 112 8.55 33.94 14.20
CA ILE A 112 7.86 32.93 13.40
C ILE A 112 8.28 31.56 13.95
N ASP A 113 7.31 30.74 14.41
CA ASP A 113 7.53 29.33 14.72
C ASP A 113 7.08 28.50 13.53
N LEU A 114 7.95 27.75 12.92
CA LEU A 114 7.67 26.84 11.82
C LEU A 114 7.00 25.53 12.28
N GLY A 115 6.87 25.33 13.61
CA GLY A 115 6.30 24.12 14.22
C GLY A 115 7.17 22.87 14.10
N ARG A 116 8.16 22.93 13.23
CA ARG A 116 9.12 21.85 12.97
C ARG A 116 10.46 22.41 12.52
N PRO A 117 11.59 21.71 12.73
CA PRO A 117 12.85 22.05 12.11
C PRO A 117 12.79 21.80 10.60
N VAL A 118 13.35 22.72 9.82
CA VAL A 118 13.49 22.61 8.36
C VAL A 118 14.93 22.91 7.94
N LEU A 119 15.32 22.39 6.78
CA LEU A 119 16.62 22.71 6.18
C LEU A 119 16.47 23.97 5.35
N ALA A 120 16.59 25.13 5.99
CA ALA A 120 16.38 26.43 5.35
C ALA A 120 17.63 26.87 4.60
N ARG A 121 17.47 27.38 3.38
CA ARG A 121 18.53 27.85 2.47
C ARG A 121 18.62 29.38 2.42
N GLU A 122 17.45 30.03 2.50
CA GLU A 122 17.34 31.46 2.35
C GLU A 122 16.13 31.98 3.11
N ILE A 123 16.26 33.19 3.67
CA ILE A 123 15.13 33.97 4.18
C ILE A 123 14.97 35.20 3.31
N LYS A 124 13.78 35.37 2.75
CA LYS A 124 13.40 36.53 1.95
C LYS A 124 12.49 37.42 2.77
N LEU A 125 12.80 38.68 2.84
CA LEU A 125 12.03 39.72 3.52
C LEU A 125 11.51 40.68 2.50
N ARG A 126 10.20 40.94 2.52
CA ARG A 126 9.57 41.98 1.69
C ARG A 126 8.99 43.07 2.57
N PHE A 127 9.27 44.31 2.21
CA PHE A 127 8.83 45.47 2.92
C PHE A 127 7.91 46.33 2.03
N PRO A 128 6.94 47.05 2.63
CA PRO A 128 6.11 47.98 1.87
C PRO A 128 6.88 49.27 1.57
N ASP A 129 6.49 49.94 0.50
CA ASP A 129 6.97 51.30 0.18
C ASP A 129 5.78 52.16 -0.23
N SER A 130 5.08 52.69 0.77
CA SER A 130 3.96 53.61 0.60
C SER A 130 4.07 54.75 1.60
N ASP A 131 3.20 55.75 1.49
CA ASP A 131 3.16 56.84 2.47
C ASP A 131 2.77 56.41 3.88
N GLN A 132 2.08 55.24 3.99
CA GLN A 132 1.54 54.71 5.25
C GLN A 132 2.38 53.61 5.83
N ALA A 133 3.26 52.97 5.02
CA ALA A 133 4.07 51.86 5.46
C ALA A 133 5.42 51.87 4.71
N LYS A 134 6.51 51.80 5.45
CA LYS A 134 7.89 51.90 4.98
C LYS A 134 8.73 50.70 5.46
N PRO A 135 9.84 50.39 4.77
CA PRO A 135 10.80 49.42 5.28
C PRO A 135 11.35 49.80 6.66
N PHE A 136 11.66 48.79 7.49
CA PHE A 136 12.50 48.99 8.67
C PHE A 136 13.84 49.59 8.27
N THR A 137 14.25 50.67 8.94
CA THR A 137 15.53 51.36 8.64
C THR A 137 16.73 50.57 9.19
N GLN A 138 16.61 50.07 10.42
CA GLN A 138 17.64 49.21 11.01
C GLN A 138 16.99 48.02 11.72
N PHE A 139 17.44 46.82 11.38
CA PHE A 139 16.90 45.57 11.94
C PHE A 139 17.93 44.46 11.88
N SER A 140 17.67 43.42 12.68
CA SER A 140 18.41 42.17 12.71
C SER A 140 17.50 40.98 12.46
N VAL A 141 18.08 39.93 11.85
CA VAL A 141 17.42 38.64 11.67
C VAL A 141 18.16 37.58 12.48
N PHE A 142 17.40 36.81 13.25
CA PHE A 142 17.91 35.75 14.09
C PHE A 142 17.20 34.45 13.72
N VAL A 143 17.92 33.32 13.84
CA VAL A 143 17.37 31.99 13.68
C VAL A 143 17.65 31.12 14.89
N SER A 144 16.79 30.15 15.14
CA SER A 144 16.96 29.13 16.16
C SER A 144 16.55 27.76 15.63
N THR A 145 17.28 26.72 16.04
CA THR A 145 16.91 25.33 15.76
C THR A 145 15.68 24.88 16.56
N GLY A 146 15.30 25.63 17.61
CA GLY A 146 14.29 25.25 18.57
C GLY A 146 14.85 24.64 19.85
N SER A 147 16.16 24.46 19.94
CA SER A 147 16.76 23.99 21.19
C SER A 147 16.66 25.06 22.29
N ARG A 148 16.20 24.64 23.48
CA ARG A 148 15.99 25.53 24.62
C ARG A 148 17.33 25.82 25.34
N ILE A 149 17.42 26.97 26.02
CA ILE A 149 18.57 27.30 26.88
C ILE A 149 18.52 26.49 28.17
N GLN A 150 17.32 26.26 28.68
CA GLN A 150 17.06 25.39 29.84
C GLN A 150 15.80 24.56 29.56
N SER A 151 15.80 23.31 29.99
CA SER A 151 14.74 22.36 29.69
C SER A 151 13.34 22.71 30.24
N GLN A 152 13.26 23.70 31.14
CA GLN A 152 12.02 24.13 31.77
C GLN A 152 11.57 25.53 31.34
N ASP A 153 12.37 26.25 30.56
CA ASP A 153 12.10 27.62 30.15
C ASP A 153 11.78 27.64 28.63
N ASP A 154 10.78 28.43 28.24
CA ASP A 154 10.48 28.68 26.81
C ASP A 154 11.43 29.70 26.18
N VAL A 155 12.71 29.59 26.54
CA VAL A 155 13.79 30.46 26.03
C VAL A 155 14.66 29.69 25.08
N PHE A 156 14.55 30.01 23.79
CA PHE A 156 15.31 29.38 22.72
C PHE A 156 16.65 30.08 22.47
N ARG A 157 17.62 29.32 21.95
CA ARG A 157 18.92 29.88 21.51
C ARG A 157 18.78 30.48 20.14
N TYR A 158 18.86 31.80 20.07
CA TYR A 158 18.89 32.51 18.81
C TYR A 158 20.32 32.88 18.39
N ARG A 159 20.57 32.75 17.09
CA ARG A 159 21.80 33.20 16.44
C ARG A 159 21.48 34.30 15.46
N LYS A 160 22.18 35.46 15.58
CA LYS A 160 22.08 36.54 14.61
C LYS A 160 22.71 36.10 13.29
N ILE A 161 21.99 36.20 12.19
CA ILE A 161 22.45 35.82 10.85
C ILE A 161 22.57 37.02 9.92
N PHE A 162 21.79 38.08 10.19
CA PHE A 162 21.80 39.31 9.41
C PHE A 162 21.59 40.51 10.32
N GLN A 163 22.22 41.64 9.96
CA GLN A 163 21.98 42.96 10.55
C GLN A 163 22.24 44.01 9.51
N THR A 164 21.37 45.03 9.42
CA THR A 164 21.62 46.21 8.64
C THR A 164 22.77 47.04 9.19
N THR A 165 23.71 47.41 8.35
CA THR A 165 24.88 48.25 8.73
C THR A 165 24.73 49.71 8.33
N ILE A 166 23.80 49.99 7.40
CA ILE A 166 23.36 51.30 6.95
C ILE A 166 21.85 51.33 6.99
N PRO A 167 21.20 52.52 7.06
CA PRO A 167 19.76 52.60 6.99
C PRO A 167 19.20 51.90 5.73
N ASN A 168 18.29 50.97 5.94
CA ASN A 168 17.68 50.22 4.85
C ASN A 168 16.62 51.04 4.11
N THR A 169 16.66 50.99 2.79
CA THR A 169 15.64 51.54 1.89
C THR A 169 15.14 50.51 0.89
N GLU A 170 15.68 49.30 0.94
CA GLU A 170 15.31 48.22 0.04
C GLU A 170 13.96 47.63 0.44
N THR A 171 13.14 47.33 -0.54
CA THR A 171 11.84 46.67 -0.35
C THR A 171 11.93 45.14 -0.37
N GLU A 172 13.06 44.62 -0.77
CA GLU A 172 13.34 43.17 -0.76
C GLU A 172 14.76 42.90 -0.30
N ILE A 173 14.91 42.00 0.69
CA ILE A 173 16.21 41.60 1.18
C ILE A 173 16.24 40.07 1.23
N ASN A 174 17.28 39.48 0.62
CA ASN A 174 17.54 38.06 0.62
C ASN A 174 18.71 37.73 1.58
N VAL A 175 18.47 36.90 2.56
CA VAL A 175 19.45 36.48 3.55
C VAL A 175 19.79 35.00 3.31
N PRO A 176 20.93 34.69 2.68
CA PRO A 176 21.34 33.31 2.46
C PRO A 176 21.77 32.67 3.77
N LEU A 177 21.40 31.40 3.94
CA LEU A 177 21.74 30.59 5.12
C LEU A 177 22.87 29.61 4.77
N LEU A 178 24.07 29.93 5.20
CA LEU A 178 25.24 29.11 4.94
C LEU A 178 25.45 28.08 6.05
N GLY A 179 25.68 26.86 5.68
CA GLY A 179 26.03 25.76 6.59
C GLY A 179 27.41 25.91 7.20
N SER A 180 27.71 25.06 8.18
CA SER A 180 29.03 25.00 8.80
C SER A 180 29.97 24.12 7.98
N ALA A 181 31.23 24.51 7.82
CA ALA A 181 32.23 23.72 7.12
C ALA A 181 32.54 22.35 7.79
N VAL A 182 32.10 22.16 9.05
CA VAL A 182 32.22 20.87 9.76
C VAL A 182 31.06 19.94 9.55
N ASP A 183 29.97 20.45 8.95
CA ASP A 183 28.81 19.61 8.62
C ASP A 183 29.11 18.74 7.40
N THR A 184 28.63 17.52 7.40
CA THR A 184 29.04 16.50 6.44
C THR A 184 27.91 16.10 5.50
N THR A 185 28.13 16.27 4.21
CA THR A 185 27.29 15.72 3.14
C THR A 185 28.02 14.54 2.50
N ARG A 186 27.32 13.46 2.27
CA ARG A 186 27.77 12.25 1.58
C ARG A 186 26.95 12.06 0.30
N VAL A 187 27.62 11.98 -0.83
CA VAL A 187 27.01 11.57 -2.10
C VAL A 187 27.38 10.11 -2.32
N ILE A 188 26.39 9.24 -2.36
CA ILE A 188 26.59 7.79 -2.49
C ILE A 188 26.88 7.40 -3.93
N ASP A 189 26.37 8.19 -4.89
CA ASP A 189 26.63 8.02 -6.29
C ASP A 189 27.09 9.36 -6.91
N ASN A 190 28.34 9.43 -7.32
CA ASN A 190 28.92 10.65 -7.88
C ASN A 190 28.40 10.99 -9.31
N ASP A 191 27.78 10.03 -10.02
CA ASP A 191 27.24 10.24 -11.36
C ASP A 191 25.94 11.08 -11.32
N LEU A 192 25.40 11.37 -10.13
CA LEU A 192 24.22 12.19 -9.94
C LEU A 192 24.42 13.69 -10.23
N GLY A 193 25.66 14.15 -10.42
CA GLY A 193 25.97 15.53 -10.80
C GLY A 193 25.75 16.58 -9.70
N PHE A 194 25.76 16.20 -8.42
CA PHE A 194 25.65 17.13 -7.32
C PHE A 194 26.89 18.05 -7.18
N ASP A 195 26.67 19.34 -7.04
CA ASP A 195 27.68 20.29 -6.58
C ASP A 195 27.70 20.30 -5.04
N LEU A 196 28.68 19.61 -4.46
CA LEU A 196 28.85 19.52 -3.00
C LEU A 196 28.99 20.87 -2.30
N ARG A 197 29.42 21.93 -3.00
CA ARG A 197 29.53 23.28 -2.42
C ARG A 197 28.16 23.93 -2.26
N ALA A 198 27.32 23.83 -3.27
CA ALA A 198 25.94 24.32 -3.22
C ALA A 198 25.11 23.55 -2.18
N GLU A 199 25.42 22.28 -1.95
CA GLU A 199 24.70 21.42 -1.03
C GLU A 199 24.94 21.69 0.46
N GLN A 200 25.94 22.52 0.80
CA GLN A 200 26.21 22.95 2.19
C GLN A 200 25.50 24.27 2.55
N ASP A 201 24.83 24.93 1.60
CA ASP A 201 24.15 26.20 1.79
C ASP A 201 22.76 25.98 2.39
N PHE A 202 22.71 25.53 3.65
CA PHE A 202 21.49 25.48 4.44
C PHE A 202 21.79 25.48 5.94
N GLN A 203 20.76 25.79 6.71
CA GLN A 203 20.79 25.69 8.19
C GLN A 203 19.50 25.02 8.68
N VAL A 204 19.58 24.30 9.80
CA VAL A 204 18.42 23.80 10.52
C VAL A 204 17.76 24.99 11.24
N VAL A 205 16.51 25.28 10.90
CA VAL A 205 15.76 26.43 11.43
C VAL A 205 14.36 25.95 11.84
N ARG A 206 13.95 26.31 13.06
CA ARG A 206 12.56 26.22 13.52
C ARG A 206 11.96 27.59 13.81
N PHE A 207 12.74 28.48 14.43
CA PHE A 207 12.29 29.84 14.74
C PHE A 207 13.08 30.85 13.94
N VAL A 208 12.37 31.89 13.45
CA VAL A 208 12.95 33.08 12.84
C VAL A 208 12.43 34.29 13.60
N ARG A 209 13.35 35.16 14.03
CA ARG A 209 13.02 36.44 14.67
C ARG A 209 13.50 37.58 13.80
N ILE A 210 12.63 38.54 13.52
CA ILE A 210 12.97 39.83 12.93
C ILE A 210 12.78 40.88 14.02
N ALA A 211 13.85 41.64 14.34
CA ALA A 211 13.82 42.65 15.38
C ALA A 211 14.36 43.98 14.86
N ALA A 212 13.57 45.03 15.05
CA ALA A 212 14.06 46.39 14.76
C ALA A 212 15.16 46.78 15.75
N GLU A 213 16.21 47.44 15.26
CA GLU A 213 17.31 48.02 16.07
C GLU A 213 17.07 49.48 16.41
N GLU A 214 16.13 50.15 15.67
CA GLU A 214 15.68 51.50 15.95
C GLU A 214 14.20 51.62 15.56
N LYS A 215 13.49 52.58 16.19
CA LYS A 215 12.15 52.95 15.79
C LYS A 215 12.19 53.89 14.60
N SER A 216 11.42 53.59 13.56
CA SER A 216 11.22 54.48 12.41
C SER A 216 9.74 54.62 12.11
N ALA A 217 9.35 55.85 11.68
CA ALA A 217 7.95 56.14 11.39
C ALA A 217 7.41 55.23 10.29
N ALA A 218 6.21 54.70 10.51
CA ALA A 218 5.50 53.85 9.56
C ALA A 218 6.27 52.53 9.19
N ALA A 219 7.22 52.12 10.00
CA ALA A 219 7.98 50.88 9.72
C ALA A 219 7.04 49.65 9.71
N ALA A 220 7.14 48.82 8.68
CA ALA A 220 6.29 47.65 8.47
C ALA A 220 7.04 46.57 7.69
N LEU A 221 6.51 45.32 7.79
CA LEU A 221 7.01 44.14 7.10
C LEU A 221 5.84 43.45 6.41
N CYS A 222 5.93 43.24 5.07
CA CYS A 222 4.88 42.60 4.28
C CYS A 222 4.94 41.09 4.36
N GLU A 223 6.12 40.52 4.01
CA GLU A 223 6.20 39.07 3.80
C GLU A 223 7.56 38.53 4.23
N VAL A 224 7.53 37.34 4.80
CA VAL A 224 8.72 36.54 5.14
C VAL A 224 8.58 35.18 4.49
N GLU A 225 9.42 34.90 3.50
CA GLU A 225 9.51 33.57 2.91
C GLU A 225 10.74 32.84 3.49
N ILE A 226 10.59 31.61 3.91
CA ILE A 226 11.68 30.77 4.38
C ILE A 226 11.81 29.61 3.40
N ILE A 227 12.75 29.74 2.48
CA ILE A 227 12.98 28.75 1.44
C ILE A 227 13.79 27.60 2.04
N ALA A 228 13.18 26.42 2.06
CA ALA A 228 13.76 25.23 2.67
C ALA A 228 13.71 24.02 1.72
N ALA A 229 14.45 22.97 2.07
CA ALA A 229 14.32 21.66 1.48
C ALA A 229 12.87 21.18 1.59
N GLY A 230 12.51 20.19 0.79
CA GLY A 230 11.14 19.75 0.57
C GLY A 230 10.39 19.22 1.80
N ASP A 231 9.30 18.55 1.51
CA ASP A 231 8.46 17.94 2.55
C ASP A 231 9.22 16.79 3.22
N ASN A 232 9.31 16.85 4.56
CA ASN A 232 9.90 15.79 5.35
C ASN A 232 8.89 14.65 5.57
N VAL A 233 9.10 13.50 4.92
CA VAL A 233 8.21 12.34 5.01
C VAL A 233 8.41 11.51 6.29
N SER A 234 9.42 11.82 7.09
CA SER A 234 9.63 11.16 8.38
C SER A 234 8.61 11.58 9.44
N LEU A 235 8.00 12.75 9.29
CA LEU A 235 6.92 13.19 10.18
C LEU A 235 5.65 12.38 9.94
N GLY A 236 4.90 12.10 11.02
CA GLY A 236 3.64 11.38 10.95
C GLY A 236 3.77 9.86 10.72
N VAL A 237 4.92 9.26 11.08
CA VAL A 237 5.14 7.79 10.95
C VAL A 237 4.09 6.99 11.70
N ILE A 238 3.79 7.36 12.95
CA ILE A 238 2.80 6.63 13.78
C ILE A 238 1.38 6.80 13.23
N GLU A 239 1.02 8.02 12.85
CA GLU A 239 -0.30 8.35 12.30
C GLU A 239 -0.57 7.62 10.96
N ARG A 240 0.49 7.24 10.23
CA ARG A 240 0.40 6.42 9.02
C ARG A 240 0.37 4.92 9.28
N GLY A 241 0.41 4.47 10.54
CA GLY A 241 0.49 3.06 10.88
C GLY A 241 1.91 2.48 10.84
N GLY A 242 2.93 3.33 10.81
CA GLY A 242 4.33 2.92 10.96
C GLY A 242 4.69 2.58 12.40
N SER A 243 5.91 2.12 12.62
CA SER A 243 6.34 1.67 13.93
C SER A 243 7.86 1.80 14.14
N PHE A 244 8.27 1.76 15.40
CA PHE A 244 9.66 1.79 15.80
C PHE A 244 10.04 0.54 16.58
N MET A 245 11.21 -0.01 16.27
CA MET A 245 11.83 -1.11 17.01
C MET A 245 13.26 -0.74 17.37
N HIS A 246 13.75 -1.22 18.49
CA HIS A 246 15.12 -0.95 18.91
C HIS A 246 15.70 -2.03 19.82
N GLY A 247 17.01 -2.12 19.84
CA GLY A 247 17.75 -2.95 20.78
C GLY A 247 17.89 -2.30 22.16
N LEU A 248 18.44 -3.04 23.11
CA LEU A 248 18.58 -2.61 24.51
C LEU A 248 19.44 -1.36 24.68
N LEU A 249 20.38 -1.11 23.77
CA LEU A 249 21.33 0.00 23.82
C LEU A 249 20.92 1.21 22.97
N ALA A 250 19.80 1.11 22.26
CA ALA A 250 19.15 2.24 21.59
C ALA A 250 17.81 2.49 22.29
N ARG A 251 17.53 3.73 22.66
CA ARG A 251 16.31 4.11 23.36
C ARG A 251 15.63 5.26 22.67
N ASP A 252 14.32 5.25 22.71
CA ASP A 252 13.44 6.32 22.26
C ASP A 252 13.71 6.77 20.80
N PRO A 253 13.85 5.84 19.81
CA PRO A 253 14.14 6.20 18.43
C PRO A 253 13.04 7.09 17.80
N GLN A 254 11.80 7.01 18.27
CA GLN A 254 10.69 7.86 17.82
C GLN A 254 10.98 9.36 18.02
N ASN A 255 11.81 9.74 18.99
CA ASN A 255 12.21 11.12 19.24
C ASN A 255 13.03 11.75 18.10
N MET A 256 13.51 10.96 17.15
CA MET A 256 14.18 11.46 15.95
C MET A 256 13.21 11.81 14.82
N PHE A 257 11.90 11.55 14.98
CA PHE A 257 10.88 11.64 13.94
C PHE A 257 9.69 12.50 14.39
N ASP A 258 9.84 13.23 15.49
CA ASP A 258 8.76 13.99 16.13
C ASP A 258 8.77 15.50 15.81
N GLY A 259 9.78 15.99 15.08
CA GLY A 259 9.93 17.41 14.76
C GLY A 259 10.28 18.28 15.98
N ASN A 260 10.82 17.70 17.05
CA ASN A 260 11.11 18.38 18.31
C ASN A 260 12.58 18.37 18.66
N MET A 261 13.24 19.52 18.58
CA MET A 261 14.66 19.68 18.86
C MET A 261 15.02 19.63 20.36
N ASP A 262 14.05 19.39 21.25
CA ASP A 262 14.29 19.16 22.69
C ASP A 262 14.31 17.67 23.04
N SER A 263 13.81 16.81 22.15
CA SER A 263 13.87 15.36 22.26
C SER A 263 15.07 14.78 21.51
N PHE A 264 15.49 13.60 21.87
CA PHE A 264 16.55 12.87 21.17
C PHE A 264 16.44 11.37 21.45
N ALA A 265 16.91 10.57 20.52
CA ALA A 265 17.20 9.17 20.80
C ALA A 265 18.52 9.02 21.51
N VAL A 266 18.66 8.02 22.38
CA VAL A 266 19.90 7.72 23.09
C VAL A 266 20.47 6.42 22.54
N ILE A 267 21.67 6.50 21.99
CA ILE A 267 22.45 5.33 21.60
C ILE A 267 23.62 5.19 22.56
N VAL A 268 23.56 4.14 23.37
CA VAL A 268 24.58 3.84 24.40
C VAL A 268 25.51 2.77 23.85
N THR A 269 26.77 3.09 23.80
CA THR A 269 27.80 2.12 23.45
C THR A 269 28.50 1.66 24.73
N SER A 270 28.15 0.50 25.26
CA SER A 270 28.94 -0.07 26.39
C SER A 270 30.07 -0.91 25.81
N GLY A 271 31.31 -0.49 26.09
CA GLY A 271 32.47 -1.31 25.77
C GLY A 271 32.35 -2.68 26.43
N GLY A 272 32.19 -3.74 25.65
CA GLY A 272 32.28 -5.11 26.12
C GLY A 272 31.17 -6.10 25.84
N THR A 273 30.07 -5.71 25.26
CA THR A 273 29.05 -6.70 24.83
C THR A 273 29.40 -7.26 23.45
N LYS A 274 30.08 -8.38 23.43
CA LYS A 274 30.32 -9.21 22.26
C LYS A 274 29.04 -10.03 21.96
N GLY A 275 27.99 -9.37 21.51
CA GLY A 275 26.80 -10.03 20.99
C GLY A 275 26.66 -9.75 19.51
N GLY A 276 26.17 -10.70 18.73
CA GLY A 276 25.84 -10.50 17.35
C GLY A 276 24.93 -9.29 17.15
N TRP A 277 24.89 -8.72 15.97
CA TRP A 277 24.20 -7.47 15.67
C TRP A 277 22.71 -7.44 16.07
N ARG A 278 22.01 -8.57 16.15
CA ARG A 278 20.68 -8.69 16.76
C ARG A 278 20.70 -8.76 18.28
N GLU A 279 21.76 -9.28 18.87
CA GLU A 279 21.89 -9.49 20.31
C GLU A 279 22.65 -8.36 21.02
N GLY A 280 23.50 -7.62 20.29
CA GLY A 280 24.30 -6.52 20.82
C GLY A 280 23.52 -5.26 21.20
N GLY A 281 22.29 -5.12 20.76
CA GLY A 281 21.34 -4.11 21.24
C GLY A 281 21.56 -2.68 20.77
N MET A 282 22.53 -2.42 19.89
CA MET A 282 22.87 -1.09 19.40
C MET A 282 22.30 -0.85 17.98
N TRP A 283 20.98 -0.93 17.88
CA TRP A 283 20.27 -0.77 16.63
C TRP A 283 18.88 -0.18 16.85
N TRP A 284 18.37 0.46 15.83
CA TRP A 284 16.96 0.82 15.70
C TRP A 284 16.47 0.57 14.27
N GLN A 285 15.18 0.37 14.16
CA GLN A 285 14.47 0.19 12.90
C GLN A 285 13.20 1.03 12.93
N VAL A 286 12.88 1.65 11.80
CA VAL A 286 11.61 2.32 11.58
C VAL A 286 10.89 1.67 10.38
N ASP A 287 9.59 1.40 10.53
CA ASP A 287 8.64 1.25 9.44
C ASP A 287 8.01 2.61 9.17
N LEU A 288 8.19 3.16 8.00
CA LEU A 288 7.65 4.47 7.62
C LEU A 288 6.12 4.48 7.44
N GLY A 289 5.46 3.31 7.52
CA GLY A 289 4.02 3.14 7.33
C GLY A 289 3.58 3.15 5.86
N ALA A 290 4.49 3.46 4.94
CA ALA A 290 4.24 3.42 3.49
C ALA A 290 5.55 3.25 2.72
N LEU A 291 5.46 2.89 1.45
CA LEU A 291 6.60 2.77 0.57
C LEU A 291 6.83 4.11 -0.15
N PHE A 292 7.97 4.74 0.13
CA PHE A 292 8.35 6.02 -0.46
C PHE A 292 9.47 5.86 -1.50
N TRP A 293 9.47 6.71 -2.51
CA TRP A 293 10.69 7.06 -3.20
C TRP A 293 11.48 8.00 -2.31
N VAL A 294 12.75 7.73 -2.07
CA VAL A 294 13.64 8.52 -1.22
C VAL A 294 14.95 8.74 -1.96
N ASP A 295 15.47 9.96 -1.93
CA ASP A 295 16.76 10.34 -2.52
C ASP A 295 17.64 11.17 -1.58
N GLU A 296 17.11 11.56 -0.42
CA GLU A 296 17.84 12.32 0.58
C GLU A 296 17.48 11.92 1.99
N LEU A 297 18.49 11.67 2.83
CA LEU A 297 18.37 11.45 4.27
C LEU A 297 19.22 12.49 5.01
N PHE A 298 18.69 12.97 6.11
CA PHE A 298 19.37 13.95 6.96
C PHE A 298 19.26 13.54 8.43
N MET A 299 20.39 13.50 9.13
CA MET A 299 20.46 13.19 10.55
C MET A 299 21.12 14.34 11.31
N TYR A 300 20.40 14.91 12.27
CA TYR A 300 20.89 15.99 13.11
C TYR A 300 21.21 15.50 14.51
N PHE A 301 22.37 15.89 15.04
CA PHE A 301 22.86 15.48 16.36
C PHE A 301 22.91 16.65 17.32
N GLN A 302 22.72 16.38 18.61
CA GLN A 302 22.86 17.36 19.64
C GLN A 302 24.28 17.91 19.65
N ASN A 303 24.43 19.24 19.61
CA ASN A 303 25.73 19.89 19.68
C ASN A 303 26.14 20.08 21.15
N ARG A 304 27.44 20.00 21.41
CA ARG A 304 28.06 20.27 22.73
C ARG A 304 27.64 21.60 23.37
N GLY A 305 27.50 22.67 22.56
CA GLY A 305 27.07 23.99 23.04
C GLY A 305 25.57 24.09 23.36
N GLU A 306 24.76 23.09 22.99
CA GLU A 306 23.31 23.02 23.18
C GLU A 306 22.94 22.09 24.35
N ALA A 307 23.87 21.29 24.87
CA ALA A 307 23.62 20.38 25.98
C ALA A 307 23.55 21.12 27.31
N LEU A 308 22.43 20.99 28.00
CA LEU A 308 22.14 21.66 29.27
C LEU A 308 22.76 21.02 30.50
N SER A 309 23.16 19.77 30.44
CA SER A 309 23.79 19.05 31.56
C SER A 309 25.24 18.73 31.23
N SER A 310 26.09 19.63 31.55
CA SER A 310 27.51 19.62 31.21
C SER A 310 28.36 18.62 31.95
N PHE A 311 27.83 17.77 32.83
CA PHE A 311 28.69 17.11 33.79
C PHE A 311 29.28 15.76 33.38
N LEU A 312 28.82 15.09 32.36
CA LEU A 312 29.34 13.75 32.09
C LEU A 312 29.65 13.39 30.62
N PHE A 313 29.15 14.11 29.61
CA PHE A 313 29.32 13.65 28.24
C PHE A 313 29.48 14.79 27.22
N GLU A 314 30.50 15.55 27.37
CA GLU A 314 30.92 16.57 26.40
C GLU A 314 31.70 15.94 25.25
N GLY A 315 31.04 15.13 24.43
CA GLY A 315 31.68 14.44 23.31
C GLY A 315 30.79 14.41 22.09
N LEU A 316 31.38 14.08 21.01
CA LEU A 316 30.74 13.80 19.75
C LEU A 316 29.51 12.95 19.90
N HIS A 317 28.48 13.35 19.20
CA HIS A 317 27.17 12.75 19.33
C HIS A 317 26.75 11.92 18.10
N HIS A 318 27.61 11.77 17.10
CA HIS A 318 27.47 10.74 16.08
C HIS A 318 28.33 9.52 16.46
N GLY A 319 27.81 8.32 16.33
CA GLY A 319 28.57 7.10 16.63
C GLY A 319 29.82 6.96 15.77
N ARG A 320 30.83 6.21 16.27
CA ARG A 320 32.13 5.98 15.59
C ARG A 320 32.03 5.09 14.35
N GLY A 321 30.92 4.78 13.88
CA GLY A 321 30.67 3.97 12.70
C GLY A 321 29.33 3.28 12.84
N PHE A 322 28.63 3.20 11.75
CA PHE A 322 27.34 2.53 11.68
C PHE A 322 27.07 2.09 10.25
N ASN A 323 26.17 1.14 10.14
CA ASN A 323 25.56 0.77 8.89
C ASN A 323 24.15 1.37 8.85
N LEU A 324 23.81 1.94 7.72
CA LEU A 324 22.46 2.38 7.40
C LEU A 324 21.94 1.48 6.28
N LEU A 325 20.90 0.70 6.58
CA LEU A 325 20.30 -0.24 5.66
C LEU A 325 18.85 0.15 5.41
N PHE A 326 18.32 -0.25 4.27
CA PHE A 326 16.94 -0.02 3.90
C PHE A 326 16.30 -1.26 3.30
N SER A 327 14.96 -1.32 3.34
CA SER A 327 14.17 -2.35 2.68
C SER A 327 12.90 -1.71 2.10
N ASP A 328 12.46 -2.22 0.96
CA ASP A 328 11.17 -1.86 0.38
C ASP A 328 10.01 -2.70 0.95
N GLY A 329 10.31 -3.66 1.83
CA GLY A 329 9.36 -4.58 2.44
C GLY A 329 9.36 -5.97 1.84
N GLN A 330 10.23 -6.26 0.87
CA GLN A 330 10.40 -7.62 0.37
C GLN A 330 10.96 -8.53 1.47
N LEU A 331 10.57 -9.80 1.40
CA LEU A 331 11.00 -10.81 2.36
C LEU A 331 12.03 -11.73 1.72
N THR A 332 13.02 -12.13 2.51
CA THR A 332 13.92 -13.22 2.15
C THR A 332 13.16 -14.54 2.09
N THR A 333 13.78 -15.58 1.53
CA THR A 333 13.23 -16.96 1.55
C THR A 333 12.98 -17.50 2.96
N GLY A 334 13.60 -16.91 3.98
CA GLY A 334 13.39 -17.24 5.40
C GLY A 334 12.24 -16.48 6.05
N GLY A 335 11.57 -15.55 5.35
CA GLY A 335 10.48 -14.73 5.86
C GLY A 335 10.92 -13.48 6.64
N ASP A 336 12.21 -13.19 6.72
CA ASP A 336 12.75 -11.94 7.28
C ASP A 336 12.74 -10.84 6.22
N LEU A 337 12.67 -9.55 6.65
CA LEU A 337 12.85 -8.42 5.72
C LEU A 337 14.20 -8.48 5.02
N ASP A 338 14.20 -8.24 3.73
CA ASP A 338 15.41 -8.14 2.93
C ASP A 338 15.96 -6.71 3.00
N PHE A 339 17.18 -6.56 3.50
CA PHE A 339 17.83 -5.28 3.73
C PHE A 339 19.07 -5.11 2.86
N ASP A 340 19.07 -4.03 2.08
CA ASP A 340 20.23 -3.56 1.34
C ASP A 340 21.04 -2.55 2.16
N LEU A 341 22.35 -2.59 2.06
CA LEU A 341 23.24 -1.59 2.64
C LEU A 341 23.18 -0.31 1.81
N LEU A 342 22.63 0.77 2.39
CA LEU A 342 22.67 2.09 1.78
C LEU A 342 24.04 2.74 1.97
N PHE A 343 24.51 2.75 3.22
CA PHE A 343 25.74 3.43 3.56
C PHE A 343 26.41 2.77 4.78
N ARG A 344 27.74 2.74 4.76
CA ARG A 344 28.59 2.35 5.89
C ARG A 344 29.47 3.51 6.27
N GLU A 345 29.22 4.11 7.43
CA GLU A 345 30.11 5.10 8.01
C GLU A 345 31.24 4.38 8.74
N GLU A 346 32.48 4.52 8.24
CA GLU A 346 33.67 4.02 8.88
C GLU A 346 34.47 5.21 9.44
N MET A 347 34.74 5.18 10.71
CA MET A 347 35.65 6.15 11.27
C MET A 347 37.09 5.63 11.25
N ALA A 348 37.96 6.41 10.65
CA ALA A 348 39.38 6.15 10.73
C ALA A 348 39.83 6.21 12.21
N ILE A 349 40.48 5.15 12.67
CA ILE A 349 41.00 5.01 14.04
C ILE A 349 42.01 6.12 14.34
N ASP A 350 42.68 6.65 13.31
CA ASP A 350 43.72 7.67 13.36
C ASP A 350 43.26 9.10 13.12
N ALA A 351 41.97 9.36 13.12
CA ALA A 351 41.43 10.69 12.85
C ALA A 351 41.73 11.64 14.03
N PRO A 352 41.97 12.96 13.77
CA PRO A 352 42.36 13.93 14.78
C PRO A 352 41.38 14.01 15.95
N SER A 353 41.86 14.60 17.07
CA SER A 353 41.19 14.57 18.37
C SER A 353 39.70 14.86 18.33
N VAL A 354 38.96 14.28 19.26
CA VAL A 354 37.52 14.37 19.48
C VAL A 354 36.95 15.80 19.37
N GLN A 355 37.77 16.82 19.62
CA GLN A 355 37.40 18.24 19.58
C GLN A 355 37.26 18.83 18.17
N GLU A 356 37.86 18.20 17.17
CA GLU A 356 37.83 18.67 15.77
C GLU A 356 36.66 18.09 14.94
N ARG A 357 35.84 17.25 15.55
CA ARG A 357 34.77 16.49 14.88
C ARG A 357 33.37 16.87 15.37
N ASN A 358 33.11 18.13 15.57
CA ASN A 358 31.75 18.61 15.87
C ASN A 358 30.83 18.56 14.62
N VAL A 359 30.69 17.40 14.01
CA VAL A 359 29.68 17.20 12.97
C VAL A 359 28.32 17.32 13.63
N ARG A 360 27.55 18.31 13.20
CA ARG A 360 26.17 18.51 13.68
C ARG A 360 25.18 17.70 12.92
N HIS A 361 25.45 17.44 11.65
CA HIS A 361 24.56 16.66 10.80
C HIS A 361 25.34 15.77 9.84
N LEU A 362 24.66 14.71 9.45
CA LEU A 362 25.02 13.85 8.32
C LEU A 362 23.90 13.94 7.30
N ARG A 363 24.25 14.25 6.07
CA ARG A 363 23.34 14.31 4.93
C ARG A 363 23.77 13.29 3.89
N TYR A 364 22.86 12.48 3.42
CA TYR A 364 23.09 11.45 2.41
C TYR A 364 22.26 11.76 1.19
N LEU A 365 22.90 11.88 0.03
CA LEU A 365 22.30 12.09 -1.28
C LEU A 365 22.58 10.85 -2.13
N PHE A 366 21.55 10.32 -2.76
CA PHE A 366 21.62 9.11 -3.59
C PHE A 366 20.55 9.10 -4.67
N ALA A 367 20.65 8.18 -5.66
CA ALA A 367 19.62 7.98 -6.64
C ALA A 367 18.30 7.56 -5.97
N PRO A 368 17.13 8.00 -6.46
CA PRO A 368 15.85 7.64 -5.87
C PRO A 368 15.70 6.12 -5.71
N ARG A 369 15.32 5.69 -4.52
CA ARG A 369 15.11 4.28 -4.16
C ARG A 369 13.79 4.13 -3.41
N LYS A 370 13.16 2.96 -3.56
CA LYS A 370 11.98 2.61 -2.80
C LYS A 370 12.37 2.18 -1.39
N ILE A 371 11.89 2.89 -0.38
CA ILE A 371 12.19 2.65 1.02
C ILE A 371 10.91 2.66 1.84
N ARG A 372 10.68 1.59 2.60
CA ARG A 372 9.66 1.51 3.64
C ARG A 372 10.29 1.32 5.01
N TYR A 373 11.36 0.51 5.10
CA TYR A 373 12.04 0.24 6.35
C TYR A 373 13.45 0.80 6.30
N ILE A 374 13.84 1.46 7.38
CA ILE A 374 15.22 1.92 7.59
C ILE A 374 15.75 1.25 8.85
N PHE A 375 16.92 0.66 8.74
CA PHE A 375 17.60 -0.01 9.83
C PHE A 375 18.98 0.61 10.04
N TRP A 376 19.20 1.14 11.22
CA TRP A 376 20.47 1.68 11.66
C TRP A 376 21.12 0.71 12.64
N HIS A 377 22.40 0.42 12.45
CA HIS A 377 23.17 -0.46 13.30
C HIS A 377 24.54 0.11 13.57
N GLY A 378 24.84 0.39 14.85
CA GLY A 378 26.14 0.90 15.29
C GLY A 378 27.21 -0.19 15.35
N HIS A 379 28.48 0.18 15.08
CA HIS A 379 29.62 -0.73 15.20
C HIS A 379 30.05 -0.92 16.66
N GLU A 380 30.59 -2.09 16.99
CA GLU A 380 30.83 -2.57 18.35
C GLU A 380 31.91 -1.78 19.15
N ASP A 381 32.85 -1.07 18.52
CA ASP A 381 34.03 -0.51 19.14
C ASP A 381 33.83 0.88 19.76
N ASN A 382 32.60 1.26 20.05
CA ASN A 382 32.28 2.62 20.43
C ASN A 382 31.94 2.78 21.92
N GLY A 383 32.89 3.27 22.70
CA GLY A 383 32.67 3.65 24.10
C GLY A 383 31.99 5.02 24.29
N TRP A 384 31.08 5.49 23.40
CA TRP A 384 30.55 6.84 23.38
C TRP A 384 29.02 6.86 23.24
N PHE A 385 28.37 7.90 23.77
CA PHE A 385 26.95 8.16 23.61
C PHE A 385 26.70 8.95 22.31
N SER A 386 25.75 8.54 21.51
CA SER A 386 25.21 9.32 20.42
C SER A 386 23.80 9.82 20.77
N LYS A 387 23.51 11.06 20.42
CA LYS A 387 22.23 11.70 20.66
C LYS A 387 21.69 12.30 19.35
N PRO A 388 21.20 11.49 18.44
CA PRO A 388 20.50 12.00 17.27
C PRO A 388 19.18 12.63 17.71
N MET A 389 18.90 13.83 17.22
CA MET A 389 17.72 14.63 17.56
C MET A 389 16.65 14.53 16.47
N GLU A 390 17.05 14.63 15.22
CA GLU A 390 16.14 14.56 14.07
C GLU A 390 16.71 13.69 12.96
N PHE A 391 15.84 12.90 12.37
CA PHE A 391 16.09 12.11 11.17
C PHE A 391 15.07 12.46 10.11
N MET A 392 15.47 13.31 9.17
CA MET A 392 14.58 13.78 8.10
C MET A 392 14.77 12.94 6.86
N ILE A 393 13.67 12.69 6.14
CA ILE A 393 13.62 11.88 4.94
C ILE A 393 12.91 12.70 3.86
N PHE A 394 13.52 12.81 2.69
CA PHE A 394 12.96 13.59 1.59
C PHE A 394 12.68 12.70 0.38
N SER A 395 11.52 12.94 -0.22
CA SER A 395 11.05 12.23 -1.39
C SER A 395 11.16 13.12 -2.63
N PRO A 396 11.58 12.58 -3.79
CA PRO A 396 11.63 13.33 -5.03
C PRO A 396 10.25 13.62 -5.65
N GLY A 397 9.17 13.04 -5.14
CA GLY A 397 7.85 13.20 -5.73
C GLY A 397 6.77 12.40 -5.01
N HIS A 398 6.00 11.60 -5.73
CA HIS A 398 4.94 10.79 -5.15
C HIS A 398 5.49 9.60 -4.34
N PRO A 399 4.74 9.07 -3.33
CA PRO A 399 5.05 7.78 -2.71
C PRO A 399 5.09 6.67 -3.78
N ALA A 400 5.91 5.65 -3.56
CA ALA A 400 5.98 4.54 -4.50
C ALA A 400 4.74 3.64 -4.46
N GLN A 401 4.09 3.53 -3.29
CA GLN A 401 2.89 2.70 -3.12
C GLN A 401 2.06 3.18 -1.92
N MET A 402 0.75 3.07 -2.09
CA MET A 402 -0.25 3.16 -1.03
C MET A 402 -1.15 1.93 -1.10
N ILE A 403 -1.42 1.32 0.06
CA ILE A 403 -2.40 0.25 0.23
C ILE A 403 -3.44 0.76 1.22
N THR A 404 -4.71 0.62 0.87
CA THR A 404 -5.82 1.04 1.73
C THR A 404 -6.97 0.04 1.63
N ARG A 405 -7.82 0.01 2.66
CA ARG A 405 -9.01 -0.83 2.73
C ARG A 405 -10.23 0.01 3.03
N SER A 406 -11.35 -0.37 2.42
CA SER A 406 -12.63 0.22 2.79
C SER A 406 -13.06 -0.28 4.17
N ASP A 407 -13.93 0.46 4.83
CA ASP A 407 -14.79 -0.11 5.85
C ASP A 407 -15.62 -1.27 5.30
N PHE A 408 -16.34 -1.97 6.16
CA PHE A 408 -17.30 -2.98 5.75
C PHE A 408 -18.52 -2.32 5.11
N ILE A 409 -18.62 -2.37 3.78
CA ILE A 409 -19.71 -1.78 2.99
C ILE A 409 -20.97 -2.62 3.17
N ASP A 410 -21.98 -2.11 3.87
CA ASP A 410 -23.27 -2.80 4.11
C ASP A 410 -24.23 -2.56 2.94
N LEU A 411 -24.26 -3.45 1.96
CA LEU A 411 -25.15 -3.37 0.80
C LEU A 411 -26.63 -3.49 1.17
N GLY A 412 -26.93 -4.21 2.25
CA GLY A 412 -28.29 -4.31 2.79
C GLY A 412 -28.77 -2.98 3.38
N GLN A 413 -27.90 -2.23 4.07
CA GLN A 413 -28.19 -0.90 4.57
C GLN A 413 -28.36 0.11 3.42
N LEU A 414 -27.47 0.07 2.42
CA LEU A 414 -27.57 0.91 1.22
C LEU A 414 -28.85 0.64 0.43
N SER A 415 -29.39 -0.57 0.48
CA SER A 415 -30.67 -0.94 -0.11
C SER A 415 -31.88 -0.62 0.77
N GLY A 416 -31.67 -0.42 2.08
CA GLY A 416 -32.72 -0.13 3.05
C GLY A 416 -33.49 -1.35 3.57
N ASP A 417 -33.04 -2.57 3.27
CA ASP A 417 -33.72 -3.82 3.63
C ASP A 417 -32.90 -4.75 4.54
N GLY A 418 -31.60 -4.48 4.72
CA GLY A 418 -30.69 -5.22 5.59
C GLY A 418 -30.34 -6.62 5.09
N ARG A 419 -30.63 -6.96 3.82
CA ARG A 419 -30.46 -8.29 3.23
C ARG A 419 -29.16 -8.43 2.44
N ALA A 420 -28.72 -9.66 2.23
CA ALA A 420 -27.66 -9.98 1.31
C ALA A 420 -28.05 -9.62 -0.14
N LYS A 421 -27.08 -9.18 -0.93
CA LYS A 421 -27.25 -8.75 -2.33
C LYS A 421 -26.38 -9.58 -3.24
N ALA A 422 -26.90 -9.84 -4.44
CA ALA A 422 -26.11 -10.37 -5.54
C ALA A 422 -25.23 -9.25 -6.10
N ILE A 423 -23.91 -9.40 -5.97
CA ILE A 423 -22.93 -8.42 -6.41
C ILE A 423 -22.52 -8.80 -7.83
N LYS A 424 -22.64 -7.87 -8.77
CA LYS A 424 -22.42 -8.15 -10.20
C LYS A 424 -20.99 -7.88 -10.63
N ASN A 425 -20.55 -6.66 -10.46
CA ASN A 425 -19.24 -6.21 -10.92
C ASN A 425 -18.66 -5.09 -10.05
N LEU A 426 -17.37 -4.87 -10.21
CA LEU A 426 -16.67 -3.68 -9.76
C LEU A 426 -16.20 -2.90 -10.97
N SER A 427 -16.45 -1.60 -10.98
CA SER A 427 -15.98 -0.71 -12.04
C SER A 427 -15.28 0.50 -11.46
N TRP A 428 -14.28 1.02 -12.17
CA TRP A 428 -13.52 2.18 -11.76
C TRP A 428 -13.16 3.06 -12.95
N ASP A 429 -13.05 4.35 -12.68
CA ASP A 429 -12.54 5.35 -13.59
C ASP A 429 -11.22 5.88 -13.03
N VAL A 430 -10.11 5.63 -13.72
CA VAL A 430 -8.76 5.93 -13.27
C VAL A 430 -7.90 6.50 -14.38
N GLU A 431 -7.12 7.52 -14.07
CA GLU A 431 -6.03 7.99 -14.89
C GLU A 431 -4.75 7.22 -14.52
N LEU A 432 -4.20 6.46 -15.46
CA LEU A 432 -3.00 5.65 -15.30
C LEU A 432 -1.88 6.17 -16.21
N PRO A 433 -1.05 7.13 -15.73
CA PRO A 433 0.17 7.50 -16.44
C PRO A 433 1.10 6.28 -16.63
N PRO A 434 2.00 6.32 -17.63
CA PRO A 434 3.04 5.30 -17.76
C PRO A 434 3.79 5.09 -16.44
N ASP A 435 4.17 3.86 -16.16
CA ASP A 435 4.85 3.45 -14.94
C ASP A 435 3.99 3.52 -13.66
N SER A 436 2.67 3.71 -13.78
CA SER A 436 1.74 3.67 -12.66
C SER A 436 0.78 2.48 -12.73
N LYS A 437 0.24 2.06 -11.59
CA LYS A 437 -0.62 0.88 -11.50
C LYS A 437 -1.70 1.07 -10.44
N LEU A 438 -2.91 0.60 -10.75
CA LEU A 438 -3.98 0.36 -9.80
C LEU A 438 -4.17 -1.15 -9.67
N GLN A 439 -4.32 -1.64 -8.44
CA GLN A 439 -4.74 -3.01 -8.16
C GLN A 439 -5.89 -2.97 -7.17
N LEU A 440 -6.93 -3.74 -7.46
CA LEU A 440 -8.14 -3.84 -6.64
C LEU A 440 -8.45 -5.31 -6.40
N ARG A 441 -8.83 -5.64 -5.17
CA ARG A 441 -9.39 -6.95 -4.82
C ARG A 441 -10.49 -6.80 -3.79
N SER A 442 -11.31 -7.82 -3.67
CA SER A 442 -12.47 -7.82 -2.78
C SER A 442 -12.50 -9.03 -1.87
N ARG A 443 -13.26 -8.92 -0.82
CA ARG A 443 -13.79 -10.04 -0.03
C ARG A 443 -15.19 -9.70 0.46
N SER A 444 -15.96 -10.70 0.83
CA SER A 444 -17.37 -10.52 1.19
C SER A 444 -17.81 -11.50 2.28
N GLY A 445 -18.86 -11.13 3.03
CA GLY A 445 -19.44 -11.94 4.09
C GLY A 445 -20.80 -11.41 4.56
N ASN A 446 -21.44 -12.13 5.47
CA ASN A 446 -22.74 -11.74 6.05
C ASN A 446 -22.64 -11.37 7.54
N MET A 447 -21.55 -11.76 8.21
CA MET A 447 -21.38 -11.58 9.66
C MET A 447 -20.18 -10.69 9.95
N LEU A 448 -20.34 -9.85 10.96
CA LEU A 448 -19.25 -9.05 11.52
C LEU A 448 -19.13 -9.43 13.00
N ASP A 449 -17.89 -9.61 13.47
CA ASP A 449 -17.58 -9.92 14.86
C ASP A 449 -16.97 -8.69 15.55
N GLU A 450 -17.18 -8.57 16.84
CA GLU A 450 -16.56 -7.53 17.67
C GLU A 450 -15.40 -8.11 18.46
N VAL A 451 -14.23 -7.48 18.33
CA VAL A 451 -13.03 -7.81 19.11
C VAL A 451 -12.78 -6.69 20.12
N TYR A 452 -12.61 -7.05 21.37
CA TYR A 452 -12.39 -6.14 22.47
C TYR A 452 -10.91 -6.12 22.87
N THR A 453 -10.29 -4.94 22.82
CA THR A 453 -8.93 -4.71 23.32
C THR A 453 -9.00 -3.95 24.64
N PHE A 454 -8.39 -4.53 25.67
CA PHE A 454 -8.43 -4.00 27.03
C PHE A 454 -7.15 -3.25 27.37
N PHE A 455 -7.27 -2.08 27.97
CA PHE A 455 -6.14 -1.27 28.40
C PHE A 455 -6.14 -1.09 29.92
N ASP A 456 -4.97 -1.00 30.51
CA ASP A 456 -4.84 -0.59 31.90
C ASP A 456 -4.91 0.95 32.03
N ARG A 457 -4.85 1.47 33.26
CA ARG A 457 -4.91 2.92 33.53
C ARG A 457 -3.78 3.71 32.86
N THR A 458 -2.67 3.08 32.54
CA THR A 458 -1.51 3.73 31.90
C THR A 458 -1.62 3.76 30.37
N GLY A 459 -2.68 3.14 29.82
CA GLY A 459 -2.86 2.97 28.39
C GLY A 459 -2.13 1.77 27.81
N ALA A 460 -1.53 0.91 28.65
CA ALA A 460 -0.89 -0.31 28.18
C ALA A 460 -1.93 -1.42 27.95
N GLU A 461 -1.78 -2.15 26.85
CA GLU A 461 -2.66 -3.27 26.51
C GLU A 461 -2.52 -4.39 27.57
N THR A 462 -3.67 -4.99 27.91
CA THR A 462 -3.75 -6.06 28.91
C THR A 462 -4.77 -7.11 28.49
N THR A 463 -4.75 -8.28 29.12
CA THR A 463 -5.74 -9.32 28.84
C THR A 463 -7.07 -9.05 29.55
N GLU A 464 -8.18 -9.48 28.98
CA GLU A 464 -9.51 -9.40 29.58
C GLU A 464 -9.53 -9.91 31.02
N LEU A 465 -8.87 -11.06 31.28
CA LEU A 465 -8.79 -11.65 32.60
C LEU A 465 -8.09 -10.74 33.61
N LYS A 466 -6.96 -10.14 33.24
CA LYS A 466 -6.25 -9.17 34.10
C LYS A 466 -7.07 -7.91 34.30
N TRP A 467 -7.69 -7.40 33.26
CA TRP A 467 -8.53 -6.20 33.31
C TRP A 467 -9.72 -6.42 34.24
N THR A 468 -10.45 -7.54 34.10
CA THR A 468 -11.61 -7.89 34.91
C THR A 468 -11.25 -8.09 36.39
N ASN A 469 -10.09 -8.69 36.69
CA ASN A 469 -9.63 -8.92 38.05
C ASN A 469 -8.95 -7.68 38.67
N SER A 470 -8.66 -6.65 37.90
CA SER A 470 -8.08 -5.41 38.41
C SER A 470 -9.14 -4.54 39.11
N PRO A 471 -8.76 -3.80 40.19
CA PRO A 471 -9.62 -2.78 40.77
C PRO A 471 -10.07 -1.75 39.71
N LYS A 472 -11.29 -1.23 39.79
CA LYS A 472 -11.85 -0.27 38.85
C LYS A 472 -10.95 0.95 38.59
N VAL A 473 -10.20 1.39 39.60
CA VAL A 473 -9.27 2.53 39.53
C VAL A 473 -8.04 2.26 38.65
N LEU A 474 -7.70 0.98 38.42
CA LEU A 474 -6.57 0.55 37.59
C LEU A 474 -6.98 0.09 36.19
N ARG A 475 -8.28 0.08 35.87
CA ARG A 475 -8.80 -0.25 34.56
C ARG A 475 -8.73 0.98 33.65
N GLY A 476 -8.20 0.81 32.46
CA GLY A 476 -8.27 1.77 31.38
C GLY A 476 -9.46 1.54 30.46
N ALA A 477 -9.40 2.09 29.26
CA ALA A 477 -10.41 1.95 28.22
C ALA A 477 -10.55 0.50 27.74
N VAL A 478 -11.69 0.21 27.12
CA VAL A 478 -11.90 -0.98 26.31
C VAL A 478 -12.24 -0.49 24.92
N ASP A 479 -11.39 -0.80 23.95
CA ASP A 479 -11.66 -0.49 22.55
C ASP A 479 -12.35 -1.67 21.87
N THR A 480 -13.34 -1.35 21.03
CA THR A 480 -14.10 -2.33 20.27
C THR A 480 -13.76 -2.16 18.80
N THR A 481 -13.21 -3.20 18.19
CA THR A 481 -12.91 -3.24 16.76
C THR A 481 -13.85 -4.23 16.07
N VAL A 482 -14.52 -3.79 15.02
CA VAL A 482 -15.34 -4.66 14.17
C VAL A 482 -14.42 -5.36 13.17
N VAL A 483 -14.55 -6.68 13.07
CA VAL A 483 -13.75 -7.52 12.17
C VAL A 483 -14.65 -8.42 11.33
N ALA A 484 -14.10 -8.96 10.25
CA ALA A 484 -14.77 -9.97 9.43
C ALA A 484 -15.12 -11.22 10.26
N GLY A 485 -16.37 -11.64 10.21
CA GLY A 485 -16.86 -12.84 10.91
C GLY A 485 -16.45 -14.15 10.24
N GLY A 486 -16.86 -15.26 10.82
CA GLY A 486 -16.40 -16.59 10.40
C GLY A 486 -16.94 -17.08 9.05
N ASP A 487 -17.82 -16.34 8.38
CA ASP A 487 -18.41 -16.65 7.06
C ASP A 487 -17.79 -15.85 5.91
N TRP A 488 -16.74 -15.07 6.20
CA TRP A 488 -16.04 -14.31 5.17
C TRP A 488 -15.10 -15.19 4.35
N GLY A 489 -15.13 -14.96 3.02
CA GLY A 489 -14.16 -15.56 2.11
C GLY A 489 -12.77 -14.92 2.24
N GLU A 490 -11.78 -15.58 1.66
CA GLU A 490 -10.46 -15.01 1.46
C GLU A 490 -10.51 -13.84 0.46
N TRP A 491 -9.43 -13.06 0.39
CA TRP A 491 -9.33 -12.03 -0.64
C TRP A 491 -9.32 -12.64 -2.03
N SER A 492 -10.09 -12.04 -2.96
CA SER A 492 -10.08 -12.42 -4.37
C SER A 492 -8.70 -12.23 -5.03
N ASN A 493 -8.51 -12.74 -6.22
CA ASN A 493 -7.44 -12.29 -7.10
C ASN A 493 -7.63 -10.80 -7.43
N PHE A 494 -6.60 -10.15 -7.96
CA PHE A 494 -6.73 -8.77 -8.41
C PHE A 494 -7.59 -8.70 -9.68
N TYR A 495 -8.55 -7.77 -9.68
CA TYR A 495 -9.32 -7.44 -10.86
C TYR A 495 -8.41 -6.91 -11.97
N GLN A 496 -8.63 -7.37 -13.20
CA GLN A 496 -7.78 -7.02 -14.34
C GLN A 496 -8.33 -5.85 -15.14
N ILE A 497 -9.65 -5.74 -15.26
CA ILE A 497 -10.34 -4.72 -16.05
C ILE A 497 -11.50 -4.11 -15.26
N SER A 498 -11.78 -2.82 -15.52
CA SER A 498 -12.97 -2.16 -14.98
C SER A 498 -14.23 -2.78 -15.56
N GLY A 499 -15.24 -3.04 -14.70
CA GLY A 499 -16.47 -3.72 -15.07
C GLY A 499 -16.39 -5.24 -15.00
N GLU A 500 -15.28 -5.80 -14.53
CA GLU A 500 -15.13 -7.26 -14.35
C GLU A 500 -16.14 -7.81 -13.34
N GLN A 501 -16.63 -9.03 -13.59
CA GLN A 501 -17.54 -9.72 -12.68
C GLN A 501 -16.93 -9.84 -11.28
N PHE A 502 -17.78 -9.69 -10.26
CA PHE A 502 -17.35 -9.81 -8.85
C PHE A 502 -16.74 -11.19 -8.57
N GLN A 503 -15.52 -11.21 -8.05
CA GLN A 503 -14.73 -12.42 -7.89
C GLN A 503 -14.87 -13.09 -6.52
N SER A 504 -15.44 -12.39 -5.51
CA SER A 504 -15.69 -12.97 -4.19
C SER A 504 -17.07 -13.60 -4.12
N ASP A 505 -17.37 -14.26 -3.01
CA ASP A 505 -18.66 -14.93 -2.84
C ASP A 505 -19.84 -13.95 -2.92
N THR A 506 -20.89 -14.36 -3.62
CA THR A 506 -22.16 -13.63 -3.78
C THR A 506 -23.33 -14.60 -3.77
N PRO A 507 -24.49 -14.30 -3.13
CA PRO A 507 -24.85 -13.04 -2.49
C PRO A 507 -24.22 -12.84 -1.11
N ARG A 508 -23.91 -11.58 -0.77
CA ARG A 508 -23.44 -11.19 0.56
C ARG A 508 -24.00 -9.84 0.98
N ARG A 509 -24.08 -9.63 2.29
CA ARG A 509 -24.51 -8.35 2.86
C ARG A 509 -23.38 -7.33 2.89
N PHE A 510 -22.19 -7.79 3.26
CA PHE A 510 -21.02 -6.92 3.42
C PHE A 510 -19.97 -7.21 2.37
N VAL A 511 -19.33 -6.15 1.91
CA VAL A 511 -18.15 -6.18 1.02
C VAL A 511 -17.04 -5.39 1.66
N GLN A 512 -15.82 -5.83 1.50
CA GLN A 512 -14.63 -5.05 1.80
C GLN A 512 -13.71 -5.05 0.59
N LEU A 513 -13.19 -3.89 0.24
CA LEU A 513 -12.30 -3.67 -0.88
C LEU A 513 -10.90 -3.33 -0.38
N GLU A 514 -9.88 -3.80 -1.06
CA GLU A 514 -8.50 -3.37 -0.87
C GLU A 514 -7.99 -2.78 -2.18
N LEU A 515 -7.54 -1.53 -2.09
CA LEU A 515 -7.01 -0.75 -3.21
C LEU A 515 -5.52 -0.51 -3.02
N THR A 516 -4.75 -0.77 -4.06
CA THR A 516 -3.33 -0.42 -4.14
C THR A 516 -3.11 0.54 -5.30
N LEU A 517 -2.56 1.71 -5.02
CA LEU A 517 -2.02 2.65 -6.00
C LEU A 517 -0.50 2.63 -5.92
N SER A 518 0.19 2.50 -7.05
CA SER A 518 1.65 2.44 -7.07
C SER A 518 2.24 3.10 -8.32
N THR A 519 3.50 3.54 -8.20
CA THR A 519 4.27 4.11 -9.30
C THR A 519 5.72 3.68 -9.28
N GLU A 520 6.25 3.41 -10.48
CA GLU A 520 7.69 3.15 -10.70
C GLU A 520 8.46 4.46 -11.01
N ASN A 521 7.76 5.59 -11.11
CA ASN A 521 8.34 6.90 -11.38
C ASN A 521 7.78 7.93 -10.38
N PRO A 522 8.61 8.53 -9.52
CA PRO A 522 8.14 9.48 -8.51
C PRO A 522 7.48 10.75 -9.06
N GLU A 523 7.68 11.07 -10.35
CA GLU A 523 7.11 12.28 -10.95
C GLU A 523 5.64 12.11 -11.37
N VAL A 524 5.14 10.88 -11.47
CA VAL A 524 3.77 10.57 -11.88
C VAL A 524 3.09 9.63 -10.89
N ALA A 525 1.78 9.73 -10.78
CA ALA A 525 0.98 8.86 -9.93
C ALA A 525 -0.36 8.52 -10.58
N PRO A 526 -0.95 7.36 -10.27
CA PRO A 526 -2.32 7.06 -10.65
C PRO A 526 -3.29 7.96 -9.88
N ALA A 527 -4.41 8.32 -10.53
CA ALA A 527 -5.48 9.07 -9.89
C ALA A 527 -6.83 8.41 -10.17
N LEU A 528 -7.54 8.06 -9.12
CA LEU A 528 -8.82 7.36 -9.16
C LEU A 528 -9.95 8.39 -9.03
N ASN A 529 -10.75 8.52 -10.10
CA ASN A 529 -11.87 9.45 -10.14
C ASN A 529 -13.12 8.86 -9.49
N ALA A 530 -13.37 7.55 -9.68
CA ALA A 530 -14.52 6.85 -9.12
C ALA A 530 -14.26 5.35 -8.98
N LEU A 531 -14.88 4.73 -7.99
CA LEU A 531 -14.92 3.29 -7.80
C LEU A 531 -16.36 2.89 -7.47
N SER A 532 -16.94 1.98 -8.25
CA SER A 532 -18.36 1.61 -8.14
C SER A 532 -18.54 0.12 -7.92
N ILE A 533 -19.56 -0.21 -7.14
CA ILE A 533 -20.06 -1.57 -6.91
C ILE A 533 -21.47 -1.64 -7.48
N GLU A 534 -21.70 -2.52 -8.48
CA GLU A 534 -23.02 -2.82 -8.99
C GLU A 534 -23.57 -4.07 -8.32
N PHE A 535 -24.79 -3.98 -7.81
CA PHE A 535 -25.44 -5.06 -7.10
C PHE A 535 -26.96 -5.02 -7.28
N GLU A 536 -27.62 -6.14 -7.04
CA GLU A 536 -29.08 -6.25 -7.10
C GLU A 536 -29.60 -7.26 -6.08
N ASP A 537 -30.92 -7.43 -6.03
CA ASP A 537 -31.53 -8.42 -5.15
C ASP A 537 -31.13 -9.83 -5.56
N ALA A 538 -30.80 -10.68 -4.59
CA ALA A 538 -30.41 -12.06 -4.80
C ALA A 538 -31.52 -12.89 -5.41
N LEU A 539 -31.16 -13.96 -6.11
CA LEU A 539 -32.09 -14.95 -6.65
C LEU A 539 -32.76 -15.75 -5.53
N VAL A 540 -31.93 -16.21 -4.61
CA VAL A 540 -32.33 -16.89 -3.37
C VAL A 540 -31.45 -16.36 -2.24
N GLN A 541 -31.94 -16.46 -1.01
CA GLN A 541 -31.23 -15.95 0.15
C GLN A 541 -29.87 -16.63 0.36
N ARG A 542 -29.84 -17.95 0.10
CA ARG A 542 -28.65 -18.78 0.18
C ARG A 542 -28.83 -20.03 -0.66
N ALA A 543 -27.78 -20.54 -1.23
CA ALA A 543 -27.73 -21.86 -1.82
C ALA A 543 -26.49 -22.62 -1.33
N VAL A 544 -26.67 -23.86 -0.90
CA VAL A 544 -25.55 -24.72 -0.50
C VAL A 544 -25.50 -25.98 -1.33
N GLY A 545 -24.31 -26.50 -1.61
CA GLY A 545 -24.13 -27.64 -2.48
C GLY A 545 -23.01 -28.59 -2.03
N ARG A 546 -23.03 -29.78 -2.62
CA ARG A 546 -21.96 -30.78 -2.49
C ARG A 546 -21.87 -31.66 -3.71
N VAL A 547 -20.71 -32.27 -3.89
CA VAL A 547 -20.46 -33.31 -4.89
C VAL A 547 -20.19 -34.66 -4.24
N LEU A 548 -20.69 -35.74 -4.82
CA LEU A 548 -20.46 -37.14 -4.40
C LEU A 548 -20.16 -38.00 -5.64
N PRO A 549 -19.22 -38.95 -5.56
CA PRO A 549 -18.30 -39.23 -4.43
C PRO A 549 -17.24 -38.15 -4.29
N ARG A 550 -16.70 -37.96 -3.07
CA ARG A 550 -15.60 -36.98 -2.82
C ARG A 550 -14.21 -37.58 -3.05
N LEU A 551 -14.12 -38.85 -3.38
CA LEU A 551 -12.89 -39.54 -3.74
C LEU A 551 -13.09 -40.19 -5.10
N ALA A 552 -12.11 -40.04 -5.99
CA ALA A 552 -12.11 -40.65 -7.30
C ALA A 552 -10.74 -41.22 -7.66
N GLU A 553 -10.67 -42.06 -8.71
CA GLU A 553 -9.42 -42.56 -9.30
C GLU A 553 -8.96 -41.60 -10.41
N VAL A 554 -7.63 -41.48 -10.58
CA VAL A 554 -7.03 -40.60 -11.59
C VAL A 554 -7.44 -41.00 -13.00
N ASN A 555 -7.95 -40.07 -13.78
CA ASN A 555 -8.33 -40.26 -15.19
C ASN A 555 -9.38 -41.39 -15.43
N ALA A 556 -10.10 -41.82 -14.40
CA ALA A 556 -11.16 -42.80 -14.53
C ALA A 556 -12.50 -42.12 -14.77
N GLU A 557 -13.33 -42.71 -15.63
CA GLU A 557 -14.74 -42.27 -15.78
C GLU A 557 -15.48 -42.53 -14.48
N THR A 558 -15.85 -41.45 -13.82
CA THR A 558 -16.53 -41.50 -12.53
C THR A 558 -17.86 -40.79 -12.63
N ARG A 559 -18.93 -41.47 -12.16
CA ARG A 559 -20.26 -40.88 -12.05
C ARG A 559 -20.34 -40.03 -10.79
N PHE A 560 -20.63 -38.73 -10.98
CA PHE A 560 -20.79 -37.79 -9.89
C PHE A 560 -22.26 -37.37 -9.76
N THR A 561 -22.63 -37.04 -8.53
CA THR A 561 -23.91 -36.39 -8.21
C THR A 561 -23.58 -35.06 -7.56
N TYR A 562 -23.92 -33.96 -8.20
CA TYR A 562 -23.90 -32.63 -7.61
C TYR A 562 -25.30 -32.31 -7.08
N ALA A 563 -25.41 -32.09 -5.78
CA ALA A 563 -26.67 -31.77 -5.12
C ALA A 563 -26.60 -30.37 -4.49
N LEU A 564 -27.65 -29.57 -4.67
CA LEU A 564 -27.78 -28.23 -4.11
C LEU A 564 -29.15 -28.01 -3.45
N TRP A 565 -29.14 -27.18 -2.42
CA TRP A 565 -30.32 -26.83 -1.61
C TRP A 565 -30.41 -25.30 -1.51
N PRO A 566 -31.38 -24.67 -2.21
CA PRO A 566 -31.65 -23.25 -2.06
C PRO A 566 -32.46 -22.98 -0.79
N THR A 567 -32.26 -21.83 -0.20
CA THR A 567 -33.10 -21.25 0.86
C THR A 567 -33.59 -19.90 0.35
N SER A 568 -34.89 -19.68 0.30
CA SER A 568 -35.48 -18.45 -0.18
C SER A 568 -36.52 -17.88 0.81
N ASP A 569 -36.79 -16.58 0.70
CA ASP A 569 -37.88 -15.93 1.38
C ASP A 569 -38.93 -15.38 0.37
N ALA A 570 -39.93 -14.68 0.85
CA ALA A 570 -41.04 -14.18 0.03
C ALA A 570 -40.64 -13.08 -0.98
N LEU A 571 -39.46 -12.53 -0.89
CA LEU A 571 -38.94 -11.45 -1.74
C LEU A 571 -37.95 -11.96 -2.80
N ASP A 572 -37.55 -13.23 -2.71
CA ASP A 572 -36.62 -13.81 -3.65
C ASP A 572 -37.31 -14.17 -4.98
N SER A 573 -36.61 -13.98 -6.10
CA SER A 573 -37.14 -14.24 -7.41
C SER A 573 -37.03 -15.70 -7.88
N GLY A 574 -36.17 -16.48 -7.21
CA GLY A 574 -35.79 -17.82 -7.64
C GLY A 574 -34.88 -17.83 -8.87
N PHE A 575 -34.50 -19.01 -9.33
CA PHE A 575 -33.60 -19.21 -10.47
C PHE A 575 -34.19 -20.25 -11.45
N ASP A 576 -33.83 -20.13 -12.70
CA ASP A 576 -34.21 -21.07 -13.79
C ASP A 576 -32.99 -21.53 -14.62
N ARG A 577 -31.77 -21.16 -14.20
CA ARG A 577 -30.50 -21.61 -14.80
C ARG A 577 -29.55 -22.05 -13.73
N VAL A 578 -28.78 -23.10 -14.01
CA VAL A 578 -27.66 -23.55 -13.17
C VAL A 578 -26.42 -23.66 -14.04
N ARG A 579 -25.37 -22.98 -13.70
CA ARG A 579 -24.04 -23.07 -14.34
C ARG A 579 -23.13 -23.93 -13.48
N LEU A 580 -22.59 -25.00 -14.02
CA LEU A 580 -21.69 -25.92 -13.33
C LEU A 580 -20.31 -25.87 -14.00
N ALA A 581 -19.28 -25.55 -13.22
CA ALA A 581 -17.90 -25.68 -13.67
C ALA A 581 -17.50 -27.17 -13.62
N LEU A 582 -17.01 -27.68 -14.74
CA LEU A 582 -16.66 -29.07 -14.93
C LEU A 582 -15.16 -29.21 -15.18
N PRO A 583 -14.49 -30.21 -14.59
CA PRO A 583 -13.07 -30.44 -14.79
C PRO A 583 -12.71 -31.04 -16.16
N GLY A 584 -13.70 -31.47 -16.91
CA GLY A 584 -13.54 -32.10 -18.22
C GLY A 584 -14.86 -32.19 -18.96
N GLU A 585 -14.81 -32.67 -20.19
CA GLU A 585 -16.03 -32.88 -21.04
C GLU A 585 -16.96 -33.88 -20.38
N ILE A 586 -18.26 -33.61 -20.50
CA ILE A 586 -19.33 -34.55 -20.16
C ILE A 586 -20.15 -34.86 -21.41
N ASP A 587 -20.76 -36.05 -21.48
CA ASP A 587 -21.77 -36.33 -22.48
C ASP A 587 -23.13 -35.72 -22.03
N PRO A 588 -23.65 -34.68 -22.73
CA PRO A 588 -24.92 -34.06 -22.38
C PRO A 588 -26.09 -35.05 -22.35
N ALA A 589 -26.00 -36.15 -23.10
CA ALA A 589 -27.05 -37.18 -23.16
C ALA A 589 -27.10 -38.03 -21.89
N GLU A 590 -26.03 -38.11 -21.12
CA GLU A 590 -25.95 -38.85 -19.86
C GLU A 590 -26.35 -38.01 -18.64
N LEU A 591 -26.49 -36.68 -18.79
CA LEU A 591 -26.89 -35.81 -17.69
C LEU A 591 -28.30 -36.13 -17.23
N GLN A 592 -28.48 -36.40 -15.94
CA GLN A 592 -29.79 -36.59 -15.30
C GLN A 592 -30.02 -35.47 -14.29
N LEU A 593 -31.20 -34.83 -14.41
CA LEU A 593 -31.63 -33.78 -13.49
C LEU A 593 -32.82 -34.28 -12.66
N ARG A 594 -32.80 -33.96 -11.35
CA ARG A 594 -33.96 -34.11 -10.46
C ARG A 594 -34.23 -32.79 -9.74
N ILE A 595 -35.49 -32.39 -9.65
CA ILE A 595 -35.95 -31.23 -8.91
C ILE A 595 -36.93 -31.70 -7.83
N GLY A 596 -36.71 -31.39 -6.56
CA GLY A 596 -37.53 -31.90 -5.46
C GLY A 596 -37.60 -33.42 -5.41
N GLY A 597 -36.52 -34.10 -5.84
CA GLY A 597 -36.45 -35.56 -5.95
C GLY A 597 -37.18 -36.15 -7.17
N GLN A 598 -37.85 -35.33 -7.99
CA GLN A 598 -38.56 -35.81 -9.19
C GLN A 598 -37.66 -35.72 -10.44
N PRO A 599 -37.52 -36.79 -11.22
CA PRO A 599 -36.81 -36.74 -12.49
C PRO A 599 -37.39 -35.69 -13.42
N THR A 600 -36.56 -34.81 -13.93
CA THR A 600 -36.93 -33.66 -14.75
C THR A 600 -36.01 -33.57 -15.97
N GLN A 601 -36.53 -33.12 -17.10
CA GLN A 601 -35.70 -32.87 -18.28
C GLN A 601 -35.33 -31.39 -18.36
N PRO A 602 -34.04 -31.03 -18.54
CA PRO A 602 -33.68 -29.66 -18.81
C PRO A 602 -34.26 -29.17 -20.13
N VAL A 603 -34.61 -27.89 -20.23
CA VAL A 603 -35.09 -27.25 -21.47
C VAL A 603 -33.95 -27.14 -22.47
N ALA A 604 -32.78 -26.79 -22.03
CA ALA A 604 -31.56 -26.67 -22.82
C ALA A 604 -30.32 -26.97 -21.99
N LEU A 605 -29.28 -27.40 -22.69
CA LEU A 605 -27.92 -27.50 -22.18
C LEU A 605 -27.03 -26.63 -23.07
N GLU A 606 -26.41 -25.60 -22.49
CA GLU A 606 -25.60 -24.60 -23.20
C GLU A 606 -24.16 -24.66 -22.70
N GLN A 607 -23.21 -24.64 -23.62
CA GLN A 607 -21.79 -24.56 -23.26
C GLN A 607 -21.40 -23.10 -23.00
N ASP A 608 -20.79 -22.80 -21.87
CA ASP A 608 -20.25 -21.48 -21.51
C ASP A 608 -18.71 -21.58 -21.39
N GLY A 609 -18.03 -21.36 -22.50
CA GLY A 609 -16.61 -21.63 -22.62
C GLY A 609 -16.26 -23.12 -22.63
N ASP A 610 -14.98 -23.45 -22.34
CA ASP A 610 -14.46 -24.82 -22.47
C ASP A 610 -14.75 -25.69 -21.25
N SER A 611 -15.09 -25.10 -20.09
CA SER A 611 -15.16 -25.82 -18.81
C SER A 611 -16.45 -25.60 -18.01
N ARG A 612 -17.47 -24.96 -18.59
CA ARG A 612 -18.74 -24.68 -17.90
C ARG A 612 -19.93 -25.15 -18.70
N LEU A 613 -20.90 -25.73 -18.03
CA LEU A 613 -22.19 -26.13 -18.61
C LEU A 613 -23.30 -25.34 -17.93
N VAL A 614 -24.16 -24.69 -18.76
CA VAL A 614 -25.38 -24.05 -18.29
C VAL A 614 -26.56 -24.98 -18.56
N ILE A 615 -27.30 -25.28 -17.50
CA ILE A 615 -28.49 -26.12 -17.51
C ILE A 615 -29.70 -25.20 -17.36
N VAL A 616 -30.57 -25.15 -18.38
CA VAL A 616 -31.80 -24.36 -18.34
C VAL A 616 -32.93 -25.25 -17.81
N LEU A 617 -33.58 -24.81 -16.73
CA LEU A 617 -34.64 -25.56 -16.05
C LEU A 617 -35.99 -25.28 -16.69
N PRO A 618 -36.95 -26.23 -16.62
CA PRO A 618 -38.29 -26.02 -17.21
C PRO A 618 -39.11 -24.98 -16.42
N ASP A 619 -38.92 -24.89 -15.11
CA ASP A 619 -39.63 -23.99 -14.25
C ASP A 619 -38.65 -23.30 -13.30
N ARG A 620 -39.03 -22.11 -12.79
CA ARG A 620 -38.28 -21.36 -11.81
C ARG A 620 -38.29 -22.06 -10.46
N VAL A 621 -37.12 -22.28 -9.88
CA VAL A 621 -36.92 -22.94 -8.58
C VAL A 621 -36.69 -21.92 -7.47
N LEU A 622 -37.34 -22.09 -6.32
CA LEU A 622 -37.26 -21.26 -5.16
C LEU A 622 -36.66 -22.04 -3.93
N GLN A 623 -37.22 -23.20 -3.63
CA GLN A 623 -36.88 -23.96 -2.43
C GLN A 623 -36.57 -25.43 -2.67
N ASP A 624 -36.93 -25.95 -3.87
CA ASP A 624 -36.73 -27.36 -4.18
C ASP A 624 -35.25 -27.67 -4.35
N SER A 625 -34.80 -28.81 -3.83
CA SER A 625 -33.43 -29.30 -4.04
C SER A 625 -33.23 -29.69 -5.52
N LEU A 626 -32.03 -29.48 -6.00
CA LEU A 626 -31.56 -29.96 -7.30
C LEU A 626 -30.52 -31.06 -7.13
N GLU A 627 -30.60 -32.12 -7.96
CA GLU A 627 -29.59 -33.14 -8.12
C GLU A 627 -29.23 -33.27 -9.60
N LEU A 628 -27.94 -33.16 -9.89
CA LEU A 628 -27.35 -33.32 -11.22
C LEU A 628 -26.44 -34.53 -11.20
N GLU A 629 -26.80 -35.59 -11.96
CA GLU A 629 -25.94 -36.75 -12.14
C GLU A 629 -25.26 -36.68 -13.51
N PHE A 630 -23.94 -36.85 -13.57
CA PHE A 630 -23.14 -36.82 -14.79
C PHE A 630 -21.87 -37.67 -14.62
N THR A 631 -21.28 -38.04 -15.77
CA THR A 631 -20.02 -38.80 -15.79
C THR A 631 -18.93 -37.92 -16.34
N THR A 632 -17.77 -37.80 -15.62
CA THR A 632 -16.57 -37.07 -16.07
C THR A 632 -15.31 -37.68 -15.49
N ARG A 633 -14.14 -37.17 -15.94
CA ARG A 633 -12.82 -37.59 -15.47
C ARG A 633 -12.18 -36.45 -14.67
N VAL A 634 -11.48 -36.81 -13.61
CA VAL A 634 -10.77 -35.86 -12.73
C VAL A 634 -9.27 -36.13 -12.79
N LEU A 635 -8.47 -35.08 -13.00
CA LEU A 635 -7.05 -35.17 -13.22
C LEU A 635 -6.21 -34.48 -12.14
N SER A 636 -6.80 -33.56 -11.39
CA SER A 636 -6.13 -32.76 -10.36
C SER A 636 -6.34 -33.35 -8.96
N TYR A 637 -5.32 -33.24 -8.08
CA TYR A 637 -5.37 -33.74 -6.70
C TYR A 637 -6.62 -33.29 -5.92
N ALA A 638 -7.01 -32.03 -6.11
CA ALA A 638 -8.21 -31.45 -5.53
C ALA A 638 -8.95 -30.66 -6.63
N THR A 639 -10.07 -31.16 -7.07
CA THR A 639 -10.88 -30.56 -8.12
C THR A 639 -12.16 -29.99 -7.54
N VAL A 640 -12.42 -28.71 -7.77
CA VAL A 640 -13.59 -28.00 -7.28
C VAL A 640 -14.69 -28.06 -8.34
N PHE A 641 -15.87 -28.58 -7.97
CA PHE A 641 -17.09 -28.53 -8.76
C PHE A 641 -17.93 -27.33 -8.31
N ARG A 642 -17.75 -26.17 -8.93
CA ARG A 642 -18.44 -24.95 -8.54
C ARG A 642 -19.73 -24.81 -9.32
N ALA A 643 -20.86 -24.60 -8.64
CA ALA A 643 -22.12 -24.26 -9.25
C ALA A 643 -22.52 -22.81 -8.98
N GLU A 644 -23.28 -22.24 -9.92
CA GLU A 644 -23.87 -20.90 -9.82
C GLU A 644 -25.30 -20.94 -10.31
N LEU A 645 -26.18 -20.17 -9.67
CA LEU A 645 -27.58 -20.02 -10.02
C LEU A 645 -27.76 -18.82 -10.92
N GLY A 646 -28.59 -18.91 -11.94
CA GLY A 646 -28.85 -17.84 -12.90
C GLY A 646 -30.33 -17.62 -13.17
N ASP A 647 -30.61 -16.53 -13.86
CA ASP A 647 -31.96 -16.12 -14.27
C ASP A 647 -31.98 -15.81 -15.76
N SER A 648 -32.89 -16.44 -16.52
CA SER A 648 -33.03 -16.22 -17.98
C SER A 648 -33.40 -14.78 -18.31
N GLU A 649 -34.14 -14.10 -17.42
CA GLU A 649 -34.53 -12.70 -17.58
C GLU A 649 -33.39 -11.72 -17.23
N ARG A 650 -32.38 -12.20 -16.50
CA ARG A 650 -31.18 -11.45 -16.07
C ARG A 650 -29.90 -12.25 -16.38
N PRO A 651 -29.52 -12.36 -17.67
CA PRO A 651 -28.50 -13.30 -18.12
C PRO A 651 -27.10 -13.05 -17.50
N ASP A 652 -26.85 -11.84 -17.04
CA ASP A 652 -25.55 -11.45 -16.41
C ASP A 652 -25.52 -11.70 -14.89
N LEU A 653 -26.65 -12.09 -14.28
CA LEU A 653 -26.72 -12.36 -12.86
C LEU A 653 -26.41 -13.83 -12.58
N TRP A 654 -25.31 -14.05 -11.87
CA TRP A 654 -24.91 -15.36 -11.37
C TRP A 654 -24.68 -15.31 -9.86
N GLN A 655 -25.32 -16.22 -9.14
CA GLN A 655 -25.23 -16.35 -7.69
C GLN A 655 -24.50 -17.64 -7.33
N SER A 656 -23.43 -17.55 -6.57
CA SER A 656 -22.60 -18.70 -6.15
C SER A 656 -23.36 -19.65 -5.23
N VAL A 657 -23.07 -20.95 -5.35
CA VAL A 657 -23.51 -22.01 -4.43
C VAL A 657 -22.38 -22.27 -3.44
N GLU A 658 -22.67 -22.14 -2.14
CA GLU A 658 -21.71 -22.35 -1.05
C GLU A 658 -21.51 -23.82 -0.74
N ASP A 659 -20.44 -24.18 -0.03
CA ASP A 659 -20.25 -25.52 0.52
C ASP A 659 -21.28 -25.79 1.63
N VAL A 660 -21.97 -26.95 1.58
CA VAL A 660 -22.85 -27.38 2.66
C VAL A 660 -22.07 -27.68 3.94
N GLU A 661 -20.84 -28.15 3.80
CA GLU A 661 -19.82 -28.35 4.82
C GLU A 661 -18.44 -28.08 4.22
N ARG A 662 -17.43 -27.81 5.01
CA ARG A 662 -16.09 -27.47 4.52
C ARG A 662 -15.61 -28.44 3.43
N GLN A 663 -15.24 -27.88 2.28
CA GLN A 663 -14.76 -28.63 1.09
C GLN A 663 -15.79 -29.62 0.50
N ALA A 664 -17.08 -29.38 0.68
CA ALA A 664 -18.13 -30.28 0.19
C ALA A 664 -18.19 -30.37 -1.34
N GLN A 665 -17.71 -29.34 -2.03
CA GLN A 665 -17.66 -29.28 -3.48
C GLN A 665 -16.31 -29.71 -4.06
N ILE A 666 -15.42 -30.30 -3.26
CA ILE A 666 -14.10 -30.76 -3.69
C ILE A 666 -14.04 -32.28 -3.80
N VAL A 667 -13.54 -32.75 -4.92
CA VAL A 667 -13.20 -34.16 -5.16
C VAL A 667 -11.69 -34.32 -5.06
N PHE A 668 -11.24 -35.30 -4.27
CA PHE A 668 -9.84 -35.61 -4.04
C PHE A 668 -9.41 -36.88 -4.77
N LEU A 669 -8.17 -36.89 -5.24
CA LEU A 669 -7.51 -38.06 -5.84
C LEU A 669 -6.38 -38.53 -4.91
N PRO A 670 -6.66 -39.44 -3.94
CA PRO A 670 -5.66 -39.86 -2.95
C PRO A 670 -4.41 -40.51 -3.55
N GLU A 671 -4.55 -41.11 -4.74
CA GLU A 671 -3.44 -41.76 -5.44
C GLU A 671 -2.35 -40.78 -5.87
N LEU A 672 -2.65 -39.48 -5.95
CA LEU A 672 -1.68 -38.45 -6.30
C LEU A 672 -0.86 -37.97 -5.09
N VAL A 673 -1.23 -38.37 -3.87
CA VAL A 673 -0.46 -38.12 -2.65
C VAL A 673 0.81 -38.95 -2.67
N GLY A 674 1.99 -38.30 -2.70
CA GLY A 674 3.27 -38.97 -2.69
C GLY A 674 3.82 -39.43 -4.05
N ARG A 675 3.12 -39.17 -5.16
CA ARG A 675 3.73 -39.34 -6.51
C ARG A 675 4.81 -38.29 -6.74
N ASP A 676 6.00 -38.75 -7.14
CA ASP A 676 7.14 -37.85 -7.45
C ASP A 676 7.03 -37.17 -8.81
N LYS A 677 6.18 -37.66 -9.73
CA LYS A 677 6.01 -37.11 -11.07
C LYS A 677 4.65 -36.43 -11.22
N LEU A 678 4.68 -35.20 -11.70
CA LEU A 678 3.49 -34.36 -11.98
C LEU A 678 3.05 -34.43 -13.46
N ILE A 679 3.90 -34.95 -14.34
CA ILE A 679 3.61 -35.13 -15.76
C ILE A 679 3.34 -36.60 -16.04
N THR A 680 2.23 -36.89 -16.71
CA THR A 680 1.88 -38.24 -17.19
C THR A 680 1.49 -38.21 -18.67
N ASP A 681 1.43 -39.39 -19.31
CA ASP A 681 1.05 -39.57 -20.70
C ASP A 681 1.80 -38.69 -21.69
N LEU A 682 3.09 -38.40 -21.37
CA LEU A 682 3.96 -37.61 -22.25
C LEU A 682 4.22 -38.37 -23.57
N ASN A 683 3.68 -37.81 -24.65
CA ASN A 683 3.86 -38.29 -26.00
C ASN A 683 4.47 -37.19 -26.88
N ILE A 684 5.60 -37.50 -27.50
CA ILE A 684 6.28 -36.65 -28.49
C ILE A 684 6.33 -37.39 -29.80
N ALA A 685 5.60 -36.92 -30.79
CA ALA A 685 5.48 -37.63 -32.06
C ALA A 685 5.45 -36.62 -33.25
N PRO A 686 6.20 -36.91 -34.32
CA PRO A 686 7.24 -37.94 -34.41
C PRO A 686 8.51 -37.59 -33.62
N ALA A 687 9.25 -38.57 -33.10
CA ALA A 687 10.48 -38.35 -32.36
C ALA A 687 11.63 -37.79 -33.25
N ALA A 688 11.49 -37.92 -34.56
CA ALA A 688 12.33 -37.29 -35.57
C ALA A 688 11.43 -36.73 -36.68
N PHE A 689 11.62 -35.46 -37.05
CA PHE A 689 10.80 -34.78 -38.03
C PHE A 689 11.65 -34.00 -39.05
N THR A 690 11.03 -33.64 -40.15
CA THR A 690 11.72 -33.05 -41.33
C THR A 690 11.01 -31.77 -41.75
N PRO A 691 11.30 -30.61 -41.11
CA PRO A 691 10.60 -29.34 -41.36
C PRO A 691 11.03 -28.71 -42.69
N ASN A 692 10.81 -29.44 -43.80
CA ASN A 692 11.21 -29.01 -45.14
C ASN A 692 10.07 -28.32 -45.91
N GLY A 693 8.81 -28.42 -45.42
CA GLY A 693 7.62 -27.79 -46.00
C GLY A 693 6.95 -28.64 -47.08
N ASP A 694 7.18 -29.97 -47.11
CA ASP A 694 6.54 -30.88 -48.05
C ASP A 694 5.16 -31.44 -47.54
N GLY A 695 4.77 -31.06 -46.31
CA GLY A 695 3.53 -31.52 -45.71
C GLY A 695 3.63 -32.87 -44.99
N ILE A 696 4.81 -33.47 -44.90
CA ILE A 696 5.05 -34.77 -44.27
C ILE A 696 6.06 -34.62 -43.12
N ASN A 697 5.59 -34.79 -41.88
CA ASN A 697 6.40 -34.66 -40.68
C ASN A 697 7.13 -33.30 -40.57
N ASP A 698 6.47 -32.20 -40.96
CA ASP A 698 7.04 -30.86 -40.91
C ASP A 698 7.04 -30.29 -39.49
N GLU A 699 6.27 -30.85 -38.57
CA GLU A 699 6.17 -30.44 -37.17
C GLU A 699 6.14 -31.64 -36.23
N VAL A 700 6.59 -31.42 -34.99
CA VAL A 700 6.48 -32.36 -33.90
C VAL A 700 5.38 -31.91 -32.92
N SER A 701 4.50 -32.81 -32.53
CA SER A 701 3.50 -32.61 -31.53
C SER A 701 4.01 -33.15 -30.18
N ILE A 702 3.88 -32.32 -29.13
CA ILE A 702 4.22 -32.62 -27.75
C ILE A 702 2.93 -32.59 -26.96
N ARG A 703 2.52 -33.72 -26.41
CA ARG A 703 1.26 -33.88 -25.67
C ARG A 703 1.52 -34.53 -24.33
N PHE A 704 0.95 -33.98 -23.25
CA PHE A 704 1.06 -34.52 -21.89
C PHE A 704 -0.10 -34.07 -21.02
N ILE A 705 -0.28 -34.77 -19.88
CA ILE A 705 -1.24 -34.44 -18.85
C ILE A 705 -0.51 -33.96 -17.61
N VAL A 706 -0.96 -32.83 -17.02
CA VAL A 706 -0.43 -32.31 -15.76
C VAL A 706 -1.32 -32.73 -14.61
N LEU A 707 -0.73 -33.34 -13.61
CA LEU A 707 -1.41 -33.77 -12.39
C LEU A 707 -1.07 -32.79 -11.24
N LYS A 708 -2.01 -32.54 -10.33
CA LYS A 708 -1.82 -31.76 -9.09
C LYS A 708 -1.83 -30.22 -9.19
N LEU A 709 -1.77 -29.59 -10.34
CA LEU A 709 -1.67 -28.15 -10.44
C LEU A 709 -2.96 -27.58 -11.02
N THR A 710 -3.59 -26.68 -10.26
CA THR A 710 -4.84 -25.98 -10.67
C THR A 710 -4.59 -24.62 -11.34
N GLU A 711 -3.38 -24.06 -11.25
CA GLU A 711 -3.10 -22.68 -11.73
C GLU A 711 -1.73 -22.50 -12.40
N SER A 712 -0.99 -23.55 -12.74
CA SER A 712 0.28 -23.38 -13.46
C SER A 712 0.12 -23.61 -14.94
N SER A 713 0.56 -22.67 -15.75
CA SER A 713 0.71 -22.85 -17.20
C SER A 713 2.07 -23.49 -17.47
N PRO A 714 2.13 -24.77 -17.90
CA PRO A 714 3.39 -25.41 -18.24
C PRO A 714 4.13 -24.64 -19.33
N ARG A 715 5.45 -24.54 -19.24
CA ARG A 715 6.30 -23.96 -20.29
C ARG A 715 7.06 -25.06 -20.98
N VAL A 716 7.04 -25.04 -22.30
CA VAL A 716 7.80 -26.00 -23.12
C VAL A 716 8.90 -25.25 -23.86
N HIS A 717 10.13 -25.57 -23.53
CA HIS A 717 11.33 -24.99 -24.13
C HIS A 717 12.05 -26.02 -25.01
N ILE A 718 12.50 -25.56 -26.14
CA ILE A 718 13.41 -26.32 -26.99
C ILE A 718 14.83 -25.79 -26.76
N LEU A 719 15.72 -26.68 -26.34
CA LEU A 719 17.11 -26.35 -26.03
C LEU A 719 18.05 -27.07 -27.01
N ASP A 720 19.22 -26.49 -27.26
CA ASP A 720 20.33 -27.23 -27.87
C ASP A 720 21.00 -28.17 -26.84
N LEU A 721 21.94 -29.00 -27.28
CA LEU A 721 22.68 -29.91 -26.40
C LEU A 721 23.61 -29.20 -25.41
N ALA A 722 23.86 -27.89 -25.59
CA ALA A 722 24.62 -27.05 -24.67
C ALA A 722 23.71 -26.40 -23.60
N GLY A 723 22.38 -26.56 -23.72
CA GLY A 723 21.38 -26.01 -22.79
C GLY A 723 20.88 -24.62 -23.15
N HIS A 724 21.25 -24.05 -24.32
CA HIS A 724 20.73 -22.76 -24.74
C HIS A 724 19.30 -22.90 -25.24
N ASN A 725 18.44 -21.96 -24.82
CA ASN A 725 17.03 -21.93 -25.20
C ASN A 725 16.86 -21.44 -26.67
N ILE A 726 16.48 -22.36 -27.56
CA ILE A 726 16.24 -22.13 -28.97
C ILE A 726 14.86 -21.58 -29.25
N ALA A 727 13.83 -22.17 -28.63
CA ALA A 727 12.46 -21.73 -28.78
C ALA A 727 11.66 -21.99 -27.50
N GLU A 728 10.65 -21.14 -27.25
CA GLU A 728 9.59 -21.36 -26.25
C GLU A 728 8.29 -21.54 -27.02
N LEU A 729 7.62 -22.66 -26.80
CA LEU A 729 6.47 -23.03 -27.59
C LEU A 729 5.18 -22.46 -26.99
N PRO A 730 4.33 -21.81 -27.80
CA PRO A 730 2.99 -21.42 -27.36
C PRO A 730 2.12 -22.66 -27.15
N VAL A 731 1.20 -22.58 -26.19
CA VAL A 731 0.15 -23.60 -26.00
C VAL A 731 -0.76 -23.63 -27.23
N ALA A 732 -0.93 -24.80 -27.81
CA ALA A 732 -1.82 -24.97 -28.96
C ALA A 732 -3.26 -25.31 -28.53
N VAL A 733 -3.42 -26.01 -27.41
CA VAL A 733 -4.69 -26.33 -26.77
C VAL A 733 -4.50 -26.22 -25.28
N ASP A 734 -5.20 -25.31 -24.64
CA ASP A 734 -5.23 -25.12 -23.19
C ASP A 734 -6.42 -25.91 -22.62
N ALA A 735 -6.17 -27.16 -22.31
CA ALA A 735 -7.12 -28.08 -21.69
C ALA A 735 -6.36 -28.94 -20.68
N ASP A 736 -7.03 -29.84 -19.97
CA ASP A 736 -6.40 -30.80 -19.06
C ASP A 736 -5.31 -31.62 -19.75
N VAL A 737 -5.40 -31.77 -21.08
CA VAL A 737 -4.38 -32.35 -21.93
C VAL A 737 -3.63 -31.22 -22.66
N GLN A 738 -2.44 -30.93 -22.21
CA GLN A 738 -1.59 -29.90 -22.80
C GLN A 738 -1.05 -30.35 -24.16
N GLN A 739 -1.17 -29.54 -25.19
CA GLN A 739 -0.63 -29.82 -26.52
C GLN A 739 0.17 -28.61 -27.03
N TYR A 740 1.38 -28.89 -27.48
CA TYR A 740 2.32 -27.95 -28.09
C TYR A 740 2.77 -28.48 -29.45
N ARG A 741 3.19 -27.56 -30.33
CA ARG A 741 3.74 -27.90 -31.63
C ARG A 741 5.01 -27.13 -31.91
N TRP A 742 6.00 -27.77 -32.52
CA TRP A 742 7.23 -27.14 -32.95
C TRP A 742 7.51 -27.48 -34.41
N ASP A 743 7.72 -26.46 -35.22
CA ASP A 743 7.95 -26.49 -36.65
C ASP A 743 9.45 -26.43 -37.01
N GLY A 744 10.36 -26.63 -36.05
CA GLY A 744 11.81 -26.62 -36.27
C GLY A 744 12.37 -25.21 -36.48
N ARG A 745 11.71 -24.15 -35.98
CA ARG A 745 12.22 -22.78 -36.02
C ARG A 745 12.68 -22.32 -34.67
N ASP A 746 13.66 -21.40 -34.69
CA ASP A 746 14.12 -20.70 -33.49
C ASP A 746 13.26 -19.46 -33.18
N ARG A 747 13.67 -18.69 -32.15
CA ARG A 747 12.99 -17.44 -31.75
C ARG A 747 13.00 -16.32 -32.80
N ALA A 748 13.96 -16.37 -33.74
CA ALA A 748 14.06 -15.42 -34.85
C ALA A 748 13.18 -15.82 -36.04
N GLY A 749 12.62 -17.04 -36.01
CA GLY A 749 11.85 -17.64 -37.11
C GLY A 749 12.70 -18.36 -38.14
N ASP A 750 14.01 -18.51 -37.89
CA ASP A 750 14.91 -19.24 -38.77
C ASP A 750 14.89 -20.74 -38.50
N ARG A 751 15.08 -21.55 -39.55
CA ARG A 751 15.17 -23.01 -39.39
C ARG A 751 16.43 -23.38 -38.59
N VAL A 752 16.25 -24.24 -37.60
CA VAL A 752 17.38 -24.74 -36.81
C VAL A 752 18.22 -25.75 -37.61
N PRO A 753 19.51 -25.85 -37.36
CA PRO A 753 20.36 -26.87 -37.99
C PRO A 753 19.87 -28.29 -37.74
N PRO A 754 20.09 -29.25 -38.66
CA PRO A 754 19.77 -30.65 -38.39
C PRO A 754 20.58 -31.15 -37.18
N GLY A 755 19.93 -31.87 -36.29
CA GLY A 755 20.55 -32.31 -35.03
C GLY A 755 19.55 -32.81 -34.01
N VAL A 756 20.05 -33.07 -32.80
CA VAL A 756 19.25 -33.46 -31.65
C VAL A 756 19.06 -32.26 -30.75
N TYR A 757 17.81 -32.01 -30.37
CA TYR A 757 17.37 -30.96 -29.45
C TYR A 757 16.73 -31.56 -28.21
N LEU A 758 16.73 -30.81 -27.13
CA LEU A 758 16.09 -31.19 -25.87
C LEU A 758 14.77 -30.42 -25.72
N CYS A 759 13.68 -31.16 -25.59
CA CYS A 759 12.42 -30.62 -25.16
C CYS A 759 12.40 -30.62 -23.63
N LYS A 760 12.40 -29.45 -23.02
CA LYS A 760 12.24 -29.26 -21.56
C LYS A 760 10.82 -28.80 -21.28
N ILE A 761 10.10 -29.57 -20.47
CA ILE A 761 8.80 -29.20 -19.94
C ILE A 761 9.01 -28.76 -18.51
N ASP A 762 8.62 -27.51 -18.18
CA ASP A 762 8.76 -26.88 -16.86
C ASP A 762 7.39 -26.49 -16.33
N LEU A 763 7.01 -27.02 -15.19
CA LEU A 763 5.72 -26.71 -14.53
C LEU A 763 5.78 -25.49 -13.62
N GLY A 764 6.97 -24.87 -13.42
CA GLY A 764 7.12 -23.65 -12.61
C GLY A 764 6.92 -23.84 -11.12
N ALA A 765 6.88 -25.08 -10.63
CA ALA A 765 6.67 -25.35 -9.21
C ALA A 765 7.99 -25.22 -8.42
N ALA A 766 7.92 -24.67 -7.22
CA ALA A 766 9.06 -24.30 -6.37
C ALA A 766 9.94 -25.47 -5.87
N SER A 767 9.57 -26.72 -6.16
CA SER A 767 10.26 -27.91 -5.63
C SER A 767 11.41 -28.46 -6.50
N GLY A 768 11.62 -27.94 -7.71
CA GLY A 768 12.70 -28.38 -8.62
C GLY A 768 12.62 -29.83 -9.13
N LYS A 769 11.52 -30.53 -8.83
CA LYS A 769 11.26 -31.91 -9.27
C LYS A 769 10.29 -32.02 -10.44
N ASP A 770 9.90 -30.91 -11.04
CA ASP A 770 8.78 -30.79 -11.96
C ASP A 770 9.21 -30.49 -13.38
N GLU A 771 10.40 -30.96 -13.75
CA GLU A 771 10.96 -30.83 -15.09
C GLU A 771 11.03 -32.21 -15.77
N GLU A 772 10.55 -32.31 -17.00
CA GLU A 772 10.76 -33.44 -17.89
C GLU A 772 11.60 -33.03 -19.08
N LEU A 773 12.62 -33.85 -19.38
CA LEU A 773 13.49 -33.66 -20.53
C LEU A 773 13.35 -34.83 -21.51
N ARG A 774 13.14 -34.52 -22.79
CA ARG A 774 13.06 -35.49 -23.88
C ARG A 774 13.87 -35.01 -25.10
N THR A 775 14.29 -35.92 -25.92
CA THR A 775 15.03 -35.61 -27.16
C THR A 775 14.09 -35.56 -28.37
N ILE A 776 14.33 -34.62 -29.24
CA ILE A 776 13.69 -34.47 -30.54
C ILE A 776 14.78 -34.38 -31.60
N ALA A 777 14.65 -35.12 -32.70
CA ALA A 777 15.62 -35.07 -33.81
C ALA A 777 15.03 -34.25 -34.97
N VAL A 778 15.83 -33.33 -35.51
CA VAL A 778 15.54 -32.57 -36.72
C VAL A 778 16.43 -33.07 -37.85
N SER A 779 15.85 -33.40 -38.98
CA SER A 779 16.54 -33.80 -40.19
C SER A 779 15.96 -33.07 -41.41
N TYR A 780 16.73 -32.83 -42.45
CA TYR A 780 16.24 -32.19 -43.69
C TYR A 780 16.46 -33.11 -44.88
#